data_aad517ab1e705455fc2c22c8c711eb4f
#
_entry.id   aad517ab1e705455fc2c22c8c711eb4f
#
_cell.length_a   1.000
_cell.length_b   1.000
_cell.length_c   1.000
_cell.angle_alpha   90.00
_cell.angle_beta   90.00
_cell.angle_gamma   90.00
#
_symmetry.space_group_name_H-M   'P 1'
#
loop_
_entity.id
_entity.type
_entity.pdbx_description
1 polymer ?
#
loop_
_entity_poly.entity_id
_entity_poly.type
_entity_poly.pdbx_seq_one_letter_code
_entity_poly.pdbx_strand_id
1 'polypeptide(L)'
;MERDAFISYSHKRDTPLAQALQRGLHTLARPWTRRQIINVFRDTTSLAANSDLGGSIKRELEHSRHFIYLASPAAAESRWVREEIAFWLANRPVDRFLIAVSDGDIAWDPQAGDFDWARTTALPDMLRGAFPTEPLWVDLTAIRRHERFSLRHPEFRDAVATLAAPLHGRAKEALDSEDLRQRRRALRMLRGAVAALSLLLVATLITSVIAWQQRGDALARARTSASQALAARALVLAGTDPRKAAQFALYAEAVQPTGESAQALGRAVESNENVVRHVQGGNDSVSRWRGAGSSPSSRVALSRSGRLLAYYSDFDPDAREHPDRHIHLYDIGARKELPSLYGGAWPRNGGFMAFSADGSVLAAETYPNEIDLWDTLRQKRIRTVVTDPHADELASAFQGLASLAVSDDGQRVAAIFHETPDTSRFGVWDVATGARLATGENATPSSELAFSTLGRLVLLNPATDRLDTLSVDDHARDDTRTLSGLGLDRGYASLTPDGAWGYVRNGSKAELWDLVKGKRQASVAGGPDFLAVPQDAGGTAIGADGRVVSVYDMTLNQVRTLSAFSWPVDSLAVSGDGKLVAASTDDGAISLFSTERDRGGTAVANPQQVKAEELIADGRLAVREVNGGSDLWAVADGAAGLHRLGHVDATLDLGDSPGDTVVASADGTRAALCVGGMLSLWDLSAGAPAGPEGTLPAEDRLRLLAFVPDGTRVLARGRNTLYVLDTRTWETVQEETIDEDFGGGTAVSLDGTTVAASVSGDLTVWRWSRERGLTPVRTAAVDLDIHNAVFLSRGGEKVAVADGDLRITLVDVASGRTALSPAAVEPGGRGLVFSRDLRFLVQTTGSGSGSRLGFWDASTGEARGSWALGSHGGAAVLATPSGDLLTLGADGALAHRTVGVEAWRKILCGVVRDPLPKAEYDRYLKDLKVGPPCGALTGG
;
A
#
# COMPACT_ATOMS: atom_id res chain seq x y z
N MET A 1 69.05 -47.39 -22.06
CA MET A 1 67.90 -47.89 -21.35
C MET A 1 67.59 -49.31 -21.91
N GLU A 2 67.43 -50.25 -21.01
CA GLU A 2 67.07 -51.62 -21.38
C GLU A 2 65.69 -51.63 -22.09
N ARG A 3 65.60 -52.36 -23.25
CA ARG A 3 64.37 -52.54 -24.02
C ARG A 3 63.78 -53.89 -23.69
N ASP A 4 62.45 -53.99 -23.60
CA ASP A 4 61.81 -55.27 -23.39
C ASP A 4 61.76 -56.09 -24.65
N ALA A 5 61.64 -55.44 -25.81
CA ALA A 5 61.72 -56.10 -27.09
C ALA A 5 62.19 -55.17 -28.23
N PHE A 6 62.72 -55.76 -29.28
CA PHE A 6 63.04 -55.19 -30.56
C PHE A 6 62.11 -55.83 -31.61
N ILE A 7 61.43 -55.03 -32.45
CA ILE A 7 60.65 -55.55 -33.59
C ILE A 7 61.40 -55.34 -34.87
N SER A 8 61.75 -56.45 -35.49
CA SER A 8 62.35 -56.50 -36.80
C SER A 8 61.26 -56.81 -37.85
N TYR A 9 61.21 -56.09 -39.00
CA TYR A 9 60.16 -56.21 -39.93
C TYR A 9 60.55 -55.65 -41.34
N SER A 10 59.81 -55.99 -42.39
CA SER A 10 59.96 -55.37 -43.67
C SER A 10 59.35 -54.01 -43.75
N HIS A 11 60.14 -52.95 -43.91
CA HIS A 11 59.67 -51.61 -44.03
C HIS A 11 58.71 -51.32 -45.18
N LYS A 12 58.89 -52.13 -46.30
CA LYS A 12 58.06 -51.95 -47.50
C LYS A 12 56.61 -52.34 -47.27
N ARG A 13 56.38 -53.39 -46.49
CA ARG A 13 55.04 -53.99 -46.34
C ARG A 13 54.44 -54.09 -44.94
N ASP A 14 55.30 -54.14 -43.87
CA ASP A 14 54.82 -54.47 -42.53
C ASP A 14 54.78 -53.29 -41.61
N THR A 15 55.14 -52.03 -42.04
CA THR A 15 55.15 -50.84 -41.25
C THR A 15 53.86 -50.54 -40.44
N PRO A 16 52.65 -50.59 -41.07
CA PRO A 16 51.41 -50.31 -40.31
C PRO A 16 51.13 -51.32 -39.20
N LEU A 17 51.37 -52.59 -39.46
CA LEU A 17 51.18 -53.68 -38.51
C LEU A 17 52.23 -53.65 -37.39
N ALA A 18 53.54 -53.40 -37.71
CA ALA A 18 54.57 -53.20 -36.75
C ALA A 18 54.32 -52.03 -35.81
N GLN A 19 53.78 -50.91 -36.35
CA GLN A 19 53.34 -49.72 -35.53
C GLN A 19 52.17 -50.06 -34.62
N ALA A 20 51.18 -50.80 -35.13
CA ALA A 20 50.03 -51.18 -34.32
C ALA A 20 50.44 -52.19 -33.23
N LEU A 21 51.32 -53.14 -33.55
CA LEU A 21 51.88 -54.14 -32.62
C LEU A 21 52.64 -53.42 -31.49
N GLN A 22 53.55 -52.50 -31.80
CA GLN A 22 54.23 -51.70 -30.81
C GLN A 22 53.28 -50.94 -29.89
N ARG A 23 52.28 -50.25 -30.48
CA ARG A 23 51.22 -49.54 -29.70
C ARG A 23 50.40 -50.48 -28.85
N GLY A 24 50.07 -51.68 -29.41
CA GLY A 24 49.34 -52.70 -28.67
C GLY A 24 50.08 -53.18 -27.46
N LEU A 25 51.39 -53.52 -27.63
CA LEU A 25 52.29 -53.96 -26.55
C LEU A 25 52.48 -52.89 -25.47
N HIS A 26 52.59 -51.60 -25.86
CA HIS A 26 52.66 -50.44 -24.94
C HIS A 26 51.38 -50.21 -24.16
N THR A 27 50.25 -50.63 -24.68
CA THR A 27 48.93 -50.25 -24.16
C THR A 27 48.26 -51.39 -23.39
N LEU A 28 48.53 -52.67 -23.74
CA LEU A 28 47.92 -53.82 -23.10
C LEU A 28 48.32 -53.91 -21.62
N ALA A 29 47.36 -54.08 -20.76
CA ALA A 29 47.51 -54.17 -19.29
C ALA A 29 48.21 -52.97 -18.64
N ARG A 30 48.21 -51.80 -19.30
CA ARG A 30 48.83 -50.61 -18.78
C ARG A 30 47.93 -50.01 -17.64
N PRO A 31 48.42 -49.81 -16.39
CA PRO A 31 47.67 -49.06 -15.35
C PRO A 31 47.52 -47.61 -15.77
N TRP A 32 46.34 -47.02 -15.53
CA TRP A 32 46.07 -45.61 -15.84
C TRP A 32 46.97 -44.58 -15.19
N THR A 33 47.65 -45.00 -14.10
CA THR A 33 48.61 -44.18 -13.35
C THR A 33 50.04 -44.17 -13.92
N ARG A 34 50.38 -45.07 -14.91
CA ARG A 34 51.71 -45.10 -15.52
C ARG A 34 51.67 -44.89 -17.03
N ARG A 35 52.66 -44.15 -17.58
CA ARG A 35 52.69 -43.84 -19.00
C ARG A 35 53.03 -45.06 -19.87
N GLN A 36 53.92 -45.96 -19.41
CA GLN A 36 54.38 -47.12 -20.16
C GLN A 36 54.88 -48.19 -19.20
N ILE A 37 54.61 -49.50 -19.46
CA ILE A 37 55.11 -50.66 -18.71
C ILE A 37 56.14 -51.43 -19.51
N ILE A 38 55.88 -51.66 -20.79
CA ILE A 38 56.74 -52.34 -21.76
C ILE A 38 57.34 -51.31 -22.67
N ASN A 39 58.63 -51.42 -22.88
CA ASN A 39 59.43 -50.55 -23.76
C ASN A 39 59.88 -51.32 -24.99
N VAL A 40 59.13 -51.24 -26.09
CA VAL A 40 59.42 -51.92 -27.31
C VAL A 40 60.05 -50.99 -28.31
N PHE A 41 61.23 -51.35 -28.80
CA PHE A 41 61.89 -50.59 -29.86
C PHE A 41 61.41 -51.13 -31.22
N ARG A 42 61.28 -50.28 -32.19
CA ARG A 42 60.95 -50.60 -33.56
C ARG A 42 61.85 -49.75 -34.46
N ASP A 43 62.51 -50.43 -35.40
CA ASP A 43 63.37 -49.77 -36.35
C ASP A 43 62.58 -48.74 -37.22
N THR A 44 63.12 -47.53 -37.44
CA THR A 44 62.73 -46.41 -38.31
C THR A 44 62.26 -45.12 -37.66
N THR A 45 61.76 -45.10 -36.43
CA THR A 45 61.20 -43.88 -35.92
C THR A 45 61.91 -43.22 -34.73
N SER A 46 62.90 -43.90 -34.20
CA SER A 46 63.59 -43.40 -32.96
C SER A 46 65.04 -43.01 -33.20
N LEU A 47 65.52 -43.16 -34.41
CA LEU A 47 66.90 -42.76 -34.73
C LEU A 47 66.94 -41.34 -35.31
N ALA A 48 67.56 -40.46 -34.63
CA ALA A 48 67.94 -39.17 -35.22
C ALA A 48 68.91 -39.42 -36.38
N ALA A 49 68.90 -38.54 -37.39
CA ALA A 49 69.83 -38.63 -38.52
C ALA A 49 71.27 -38.77 -38.01
N ASN A 50 71.80 -39.96 -38.22
CA ASN A 50 73.14 -40.28 -37.78
C ASN A 50 73.88 -41.00 -38.94
N SER A 51 75.18 -40.73 -39.06
CA SER A 51 76.10 -41.30 -40.02
C SER A 51 76.39 -42.82 -39.90
N ASP A 52 76.01 -43.42 -38.75
CA ASP A 52 76.23 -44.80 -38.37
C ASP A 52 74.86 -45.54 -38.07
N LEU A 53 74.01 -45.79 -39.03
CA LEU A 53 72.71 -46.43 -38.85
C LEU A 53 72.90 -47.90 -38.34
N GLY A 54 73.91 -48.64 -38.89
CA GLY A 54 74.11 -49.99 -38.53
C GLY A 54 74.59 -50.18 -37.08
N GLY A 55 75.51 -49.32 -36.60
CA GLY A 55 75.95 -49.32 -35.19
C GLY A 55 74.83 -48.95 -34.17
N SER A 56 73.94 -48.10 -34.61
CA SER A 56 72.81 -47.71 -33.73
C SER A 56 71.78 -48.81 -33.56
N ILE A 57 71.47 -49.59 -34.67
CA ILE A 57 70.55 -50.73 -34.63
C ILE A 57 71.17 -51.87 -33.79
N LYS A 58 72.50 -52.16 -33.95
CA LYS A 58 73.19 -53.20 -33.16
C LYS A 58 73.14 -52.84 -31.66
N ARG A 59 73.31 -51.59 -31.25
CA ARG A 59 73.18 -51.12 -29.82
C ARG A 59 71.80 -51.34 -29.24
N GLU A 60 70.69 -51.08 -30.04
CA GLU A 60 69.35 -51.32 -29.58
C GLU A 60 69.01 -52.83 -29.51
N LEU A 61 69.59 -53.64 -30.36
CA LEU A 61 69.53 -55.10 -30.26
C LEU A 61 70.21 -55.62 -29.05
N GLU A 62 71.44 -55.16 -28.74
CA GLU A 62 72.18 -55.47 -27.51
C GLU A 62 71.41 -55.12 -26.22
N HIS A 63 70.62 -54.00 -26.28
CA HIS A 63 69.88 -53.57 -25.06
C HIS A 63 68.47 -54.18 -25.02
N SER A 64 68.05 -54.99 -26.00
CA SER A 64 66.72 -55.63 -26.03
C SER A 64 66.77 -57.01 -25.38
N ARG A 65 65.68 -57.31 -24.59
CA ARG A 65 65.58 -58.61 -23.90
C ARG A 65 64.99 -59.70 -24.82
N HIS A 66 64.09 -59.28 -25.73
CA HIS A 66 63.42 -60.15 -26.68
C HIS A 66 63.54 -59.58 -28.08
N PHE A 67 63.55 -60.46 -29.04
CA PHE A 67 63.45 -60.11 -30.46
C PHE A 67 62.13 -60.58 -31.03
N ILE A 68 61.36 -59.71 -31.60
CA ILE A 68 60.12 -60.02 -32.25
C ILE A 68 60.36 -59.88 -33.73
N TYR A 69 60.41 -60.98 -34.41
CA TYR A 69 60.52 -61.06 -35.87
C TYR A 69 59.14 -61.06 -36.51
N LEU A 70 58.79 -59.96 -37.20
CA LEU A 70 57.56 -59.89 -37.98
C LEU A 70 57.84 -60.58 -39.36
N ALA A 71 57.55 -61.87 -39.34
CA ALA A 71 57.92 -62.75 -40.45
C ALA A 71 57.01 -62.54 -41.68
N SER A 72 57.66 -62.32 -42.77
CA SER A 72 57.04 -62.25 -44.10
C SER A 72 58.09 -62.63 -45.22
N PRO A 73 57.70 -63.05 -46.43
CA PRO A 73 58.66 -63.27 -47.51
C PRO A 73 59.52 -62.02 -47.76
N ALA A 74 58.87 -60.81 -47.70
CA ALA A 74 59.59 -59.54 -47.85
C ALA A 74 60.59 -59.25 -46.73
N ALA A 75 60.29 -59.73 -45.49
CA ALA A 75 61.20 -59.56 -44.32
C ALA A 75 62.36 -60.62 -44.44
N ALA A 76 62.09 -61.85 -44.89
CA ALA A 76 63.07 -62.86 -45.07
C ALA A 76 64.13 -62.52 -46.16
N GLU A 77 63.77 -61.84 -47.20
CA GLU A 77 64.64 -61.33 -48.27
C GLU A 77 65.38 -60.03 -47.91
N SER A 78 64.91 -59.34 -46.87
CA SER A 78 65.49 -58.04 -46.47
C SER A 78 66.90 -58.18 -45.90
N ARG A 79 67.88 -57.58 -46.57
CA ARG A 79 69.26 -57.56 -46.16
C ARG A 79 69.40 -57.07 -44.66
N TRP A 80 68.70 -56.02 -44.31
CA TRP A 80 68.77 -55.43 -42.95
C TRP A 80 68.18 -56.41 -41.92
N VAL A 81 67.03 -56.98 -42.18
CA VAL A 81 66.41 -57.99 -41.30
C VAL A 81 67.32 -59.17 -41.10
N ARG A 82 67.98 -59.65 -42.16
CA ARG A 82 68.95 -60.73 -42.08
C ARG A 82 70.19 -60.38 -41.25
N GLU A 83 70.66 -59.16 -41.34
CA GLU A 83 71.78 -58.67 -40.53
C GLU A 83 71.33 -58.60 -39.06
N GLU A 84 70.07 -58.10 -38.70
CA GLU A 84 69.52 -58.11 -37.35
C GLU A 84 69.38 -59.52 -36.79
N ILE A 85 68.79 -60.41 -37.49
CA ILE A 85 68.66 -61.85 -37.14
C ILE A 85 70.05 -62.51 -36.93
N ALA A 86 70.99 -62.29 -37.82
CA ALA A 86 72.38 -62.83 -37.69
C ALA A 86 73.03 -62.33 -36.46
N PHE A 87 72.87 -60.99 -36.15
CA PHE A 87 73.43 -60.41 -34.92
C PHE A 87 72.75 -61.01 -33.69
N TRP A 88 71.42 -61.17 -33.64
CA TRP A 88 70.70 -61.75 -32.50
C TRP A 88 71.17 -63.20 -32.24
N LEU A 89 71.23 -64.05 -33.27
CA LEU A 89 71.56 -65.41 -33.09
C LEU A 89 73.07 -65.63 -32.68
N ALA A 90 73.94 -64.64 -33.00
CA ALA A 90 75.35 -64.71 -32.62
C ALA A 90 75.54 -64.26 -31.16
N ASN A 91 74.71 -63.38 -30.58
CA ASN A 91 74.93 -62.69 -29.32
C ASN A 91 73.88 -62.97 -28.28
N ARG A 92 72.74 -63.60 -28.64
CA ARG A 92 71.55 -63.71 -27.73
C ARG A 92 70.98 -65.10 -27.85
N PRO A 93 70.33 -65.59 -26.74
CA PRO A 93 69.69 -66.91 -26.77
C PRO A 93 68.44 -66.94 -27.66
N VAL A 94 68.22 -68.02 -28.32
CA VAL A 94 67.13 -68.21 -29.30
C VAL A 94 65.73 -68.31 -28.64
N ASP A 95 65.64 -68.68 -27.35
CA ASP A 95 64.44 -68.74 -26.53
C ASP A 95 63.74 -67.39 -26.33
N ARG A 96 64.46 -66.31 -26.67
CA ARG A 96 63.98 -64.93 -26.59
C ARG A 96 63.69 -64.37 -27.99
N PHE A 97 63.67 -65.23 -29.03
CA PHE A 97 63.33 -64.90 -30.38
C PHE A 97 61.85 -65.31 -30.66
N LEU A 98 61.00 -64.28 -30.74
CA LEU A 98 59.57 -64.46 -30.92
C LEU A 98 59.20 -64.26 -32.41
N ILE A 99 58.42 -65.17 -32.99
CA ILE A 99 58.03 -65.13 -34.41
C ILE A 99 56.57 -64.66 -34.45
N ALA A 100 56.27 -63.63 -35.22
CA ALA A 100 54.92 -63.21 -35.59
C ALA A 100 54.81 -63.17 -37.09
N VAL A 101 53.98 -64.04 -37.70
CA VAL A 101 53.80 -64.16 -39.12
C VAL A 101 52.83 -63.08 -39.63
N SER A 102 53.33 -62.16 -40.42
CA SER A 102 52.52 -61.11 -41.03
C SER A 102 52.06 -61.47 -42.45
N ASP A 103 52.84 -62.30 -43.13
CA ASP A 103 52.56 -62.77 -44.52
C ASP A 103 53.39 -63.99 -44.84
N GLY A 104 52.96 -64.87 -45.81
CA GLY A 104 53.62 -66.13 -46.13
C GLY A 104 53.28 -67.23 -45.13
N ASP A 105 53.97 -68.37 -45.30
CA ASP A 105 53.74 -69.60 -44.57
C ASP A 105 54.97 -70.00 -43.74
N ILE A 106 54.74 -70.61 -42.63
CA ILE A 106 55.72 -71.28 -41.78
C ILE A 106 55.17 -72.65 -41.46
N ALA A 107 56.00 -73.67 -41.75
CA ALA A 107 55.71 -75.08 -41.45
C ALA A 107 56.89 -75.67 -40.66
N TRP A 108 56.61 -76.49 -39.67
CA TRP A 108 57.59 -77.18 -38.86
C TRP A 108 57.59 -78.67 -39.32
N ASP A 109 58.78 -79.29 -39.55
CA ASP A 109 58.90 -80.72 -39.74
C ASP A 109 59.41 -81.41 -38.45
N PRO A 110 58.57 -82.11 -37.69
CA PRO A 110 58.95 -82.77 -36.45
C PRO A 110 59.99 -83.91 -36.62
N GLN A 111 60.05 -84.46 -37.89
CA GLN A 111 61.03 -85.54 -38.19
C GLN A 111 62.44 -85.00 -38.45
N ALA A 112 62.50 -83.83 -39.10
CA ALA A 112 63.74 -83.10 -39.28
C ALA A 112 64.18 -82.28 -38.13
N GLY A 113 63.26 -81.99 -37.15
CA GLY A 113 63.57 -81.17 -36.03
C GLY A 113 63.89 -79.72 -36.43
N ASP A 114 63.38 -79.29 -37.58
CA ASP A 114 63.58 -77.96 -38.14
C ASP A 114 62.36 -77.49 -38.94
N PHE A 115 62.31 -76.31 -39.48
CA PHE A 115 61.28 -75.82 -40.39
C PHE A 115 61.28 -76.60 -41.69
N ASP A 116 60.07 -76.89 -42.19
CA ASP A 116 59.93 -77.41 -43.53
C ASP A 116 60.27 -76.33 -44.59
N TRP A 117 61.50 -76.24 -44.99
CA TRP A 117 62.04 -75.20 -45.91
C TRP A 117 61.49 -75.28 -47.36
N ALA A 118 60.82 -76.34 -47.69
CA ALA A 118 60.09 -76.39 -48.97
C ALA A 118 58.74 -75.67 -48.90
N ARG A 119 58.15 -75.57 -47.70
CA ARG A 119 56.83 -74.93 -47.43
C ARG A 119 56.95 -73.63 -46.70
N THR A 120 58.04 -73.31 -46.08
CA THR A 120 58.27 -72.09 -45.26
C THR A 120 58.80 -71.01 -46.22
N THR A 121 58.00 -69.94 -46.33
CA THR A 121 58.30 -68.76 -47.15
C THR A 121 58.58 -67.52 -46.43
N ALA A 122 58.16 -67.41 -45.11
CA ALA A 122 58.26 -66.27 -44.28
C ALA A 122 59.54 -66.14 -43.45
N LEU A 123 60.37 -67.18 -43.43
CA LEU A 123 61.60 -67.23 -42.65
C LEU A 123 62.85 -67.20 -43.59
N PRO A 124 63.93 -66.50 -43.20
CA PRO A 124 65.19 -66.51 -43.91
C PRO A 124 65.94 -67.82 -43.60
N ASP A 125 66.65 -68.35 -44.61
CA ASP A 125 67.38 -69.60 -44.56
C ASP A 125 68.47 -69.69 -43.50
N MET A 126 68.90 -68.62 -43.01
CA MET A 126 69.84 -68.54 -41.86
C MET A 126 69.26 -68.97 -40.48
N LEU A 127 67.93 -69.12 -40.36
CA LEU A 127 67.24 -69.72 -39.21
C LEU A 127 67.24 -71.26 -39.20
N ARG A 128 67.84 -71.84 -40.22
CA ARG A 128 67.94 -73.28 -40.33
C ARG A 128 68.79 -73.90 -39.23
N GLY A 129 68.19 -74.85 -38.51
CA GLY A 129 68.80 -75.43 -37.34
C GLY A 129 68.98 -74.53 -36.14
N ALA A 130 68.40 -73.33 -36.12
CA ALA A 130 68.55 -72.40 -35.03
C ALA A 130 67.66 -72.69 -33.79
N PHE A 131 66.56 -73.42 -34.03
CA PHE A 131 65.62 -73.74 -32.93
C PHE A 131 65.72 -75.19 -32.53
N PRO A 132 65.97 -75.51 -31.28
CA PRO A 132 66.11 -76.90 -30.83
C PRO A 132 64.78 -77.64 -30.66
N THR A 133 63.68 -76.93 -30.62
CA THR A 133 62.27 -77.44 -30.60
C THR A 133 61.38 -76.50 -31.38
N GLU A 134 60.16 -76.96 -31.72
CA GLU A 134 59.20 -76.16 -32.43
C GLU A 134 58.91 -74.90 -31.74
N PRO A 135 59.23 -73.71 -32.29
CA PRO A 135 58.87 -72.44 -31.62
C PRO A 135 57.39 -72.11 -31.80
N LEU A 136 56.79 -71.53 -30.86
CA LEU A 136 55.44 -70.97 -31.00
C LEU A 136 55.52 -69.67 -31.80
N TRP A 137 54.84 -69.60 -32.91
CA TRP A 137 54.68 -68.33 -33.60
C TRP A 137 53.27 -67.84 -33.57
N VAL A 138 53.10 -66.50 -33.62
CA VAL A 138 51.82 -65.85 -33.66
C VAL A 138 51.42 -65.51 -35.09
N ASP A 139 50.31 -66.05 -35.58
CA ASP A 139 49.77 -65.75 -36.88
C ASP A 139 49.01 -64.42 -36.91
N LEU A 140 49.50 -63.48 -37.71
CA LEU A 140 48.93 -62.15 -37.92
C LEU A 140 48.40 -61.98 -39.36
N THR A 141 48.44 -63.04 -40.21
CA THR A 141 48.09 -62.92 -41.58
C THR A 141 46.64 -62.52 -41.80
N ALA A 142 45.71 -63.08 -41.07
CA ALA A 142 44.28 -62.71 -41.12
C ALA A 142 44.08 -61.26 -40.67
N ILE A 143 44.76 -60.80 -39.57
CA ILE A 143 44.68 -59.45 -39.04
C ILE A 143 45.19 -58.43 -40.03
N ARG A 144 46.28 -58.76 -40.72
CA ARG A 144 46.86 -57.93 -41.82
C ARG A 144 45.95 -57.85 -43.05
N ARG A 145 45.38 -58.94 -43.49
CA ARG A 145 44.45 -58.94 -44.62
C ARG A 145 43.23 -58.06 -44.40
N HIS A 146 42.71 -57.97 -43.18
CA HIS A 146 41.52 -57.20 -42.82
C HIS A 146 41.81 -55.79 -42.17
N GLU A 147 43.09 -55.40 -42.08
CA GLU A 147 43.59 -54.15 -41.53
C GLU A 147 43.06 -53.89 -40.10
N ARG A 148 42.81 -54.91 -39.27
CA ARG A 148 42.21 -54.87 -37.96
C ARG A 148 43.23 -54.61 -36.82
N PHE A 149 44.02 -53.55 -36.93
CA PHE A 149 45.17 -53.22 -36.07
C PHE A 149 44.77 -52.54 -34.79
N SER A 150 43.80 -53.02 -34.04
CA SER A 150 43.35 -52.38 -32.77
C SER A 150 43.07 -53.39 -31.67
N LEU A 151 43.44 -53.09 -30.43
CA LEU A 151 43.11 -53.91 -29.22
C LEU A 151 41.57 -54.06 -28.99
N ARG A 152 40.74 -53.41 -29.74
CA ARG A 152 39.29 -53.60 -29.74
C ARG A 152 38.87 -54.84 -30.49
N HIS A 153 39.70 -55.28 -31.46
CA HIS A 153 39.45 -56.53 -32.19
C HIS A 153 40.02 -57.71 -31.45
N PRO A 154 39.25 -58.75 -31.16
CA PRO A 154 39.68 -59.86 -30.33
C PRO A 154 40.92 -60.57 -30.85
N GLU A 155 41.02 -60.82 -32.15
CA GLU A 155 42.12 -61.49 -32.79
C GLU A 155 43.47 -60.74 -32.63
N PHE A 156 43.48 -59.44 -32.90
CA PHE A 156 44.66 -58.60 -32.71
C PHE A 156 45.02 -58.50 -31.24
N ARG A 157 44.02 -58.35 -30.35
CA ARG A 157 44.26 -58.32 -28.90
C ARG A 157 44.90 -59.63 -28.40
N ASP A 158 44.40 -60.76 -28.87
CA ASP A 158 44.88 -62.07 -28.51
C ASP A 158 46.35 -62.26 -28.96
N ALA A 159 46.65 -61.90 -30.19
CA ALA A 159 48.00 -61.87 -30.72
C ALA A 159 48.94 -60.98 -29.95
N VAL A 160 48.51 -59.76 -29.62
CA VAL A 160 49.30 -58.85 -28.79
C VAL A 160 49.49 -59.38 -27.36
N ALA A 161 48.46 -60.01 -26.76
CA ALA A 161 48.58 -60.66 -25.47
C ALA A 161 49.55 -61.85 -25.44
N THR A 162 49.55 -62.64 -26.52
CA THR A 162 50.47 -63.78 -26.67
C THR A 162 51.92 -63.28 -26.76
N LEU A 163 52.19 -62.21 -27.52
CA LEU A 163 53.53 -61.63 -27.60
C LEU A 163 53.93 -60.85 -26.33
N ALA A 164 52.96 -60.26 -25.61
CA ALA A 164 53.22 -59.54 -24.37
C ALA A 164 53.49 -60.46 -23.18
N ALA A 165 52.96 -61.67 -23.14
CA ALA A 165 53.13 -62.61 -22.06
C ALA A 165 54.62 -62.87 -21.69
N PRO A 166 55.51 -63.24 -22.63
CA PRO A 166 56.95 -63.39 -22.34
C PRO A 166 57.59 -62.05 -21.91
N LEU A 167 57.20 -60.94 -22.51
CA LEU A 167 57.73 -59.63 -22.18
C LEU A 167 57.38 -59.17 -20.79
N HIS A 168 56.22 -59.51 -20.27
CA HIS A 168 55.75 -59.22 -18.88
C HIS A 168 56.23 -60.28 -17.89
N GLY A 169 56.69 -61.45 -18.35
CA GLY A 169 56.94 -62.63 -17.49
C GLY A 169 55.67 -63.14 -16.79
N ARG A 170 54.49 -63.02 -17.41
CA ARG A 170 53.18 -63.36 -16.89
C ARG A 170 52.37 -64.20 -17.87
N ALA A 171 51.47 -65.03 -17.35
CA ALA A 171 50.58 -65.78 -18.23
C ALA A 171 49.64 -64.86 -19.05
N LYS A 172 49.31 -65.22 -20.30
CA LYS A 172 48.46 -64.43 -21.19
C LYS A 172 47.08 -64.08 -20.57
N GLU A 173 46.42 -65.06 -19.92
CA GLU A 173 45.10 -64.89 -19.29
C GLU A 173 45.12 -63.85 -18.16
N ALA A 174 46.25 -63.75 -17.45
CA ALA A 174 46.41 -62.77 -16.37
C ALA A 174 46.46 -61.33 -16.92
N LEU A 175 47.12 -61.12 -18.04
CA LEU A 175 47.21 -59.80 -18.70
C LEU A 175 45.87 -59.36 -19.28
N ASP A 176 45.12 -60.27 -19.87
CA ASP A 176 43.80 -59.95 -20.48
C ASP A 176 42.76 -59.66 -19.39
N SER A 177 42.77 -60.43 -18.29
CA SER A 177 41.87 -60.21 -17.14
C SER A 177 42.12 -58.88 -16.42
N GLU A 178 43.38 -58.44 -16.32
CA GLU A 178 43.76 -57.19 -15.68
C GLU A 178 43.25 -55.93 -16.45
N ASP A 179 43.37 -55.95 -17.77
CA ASP A 179 42.86 -54.87 -18.63
C ASP A 179 41.35 -54.70 -18.51
N LEU A 180 40.59 -55.81 -18.43
CA LEU A 180 39.15 -55.75 -18.22
C LEU A 180 38.75 -55.24 -16.84
N ARG A 181 39.50 -55.62 -15.79
CA ARG A 181 39.24 -55.15 -14.43
C ARG A 181 39.47 -53.64 -14.29
N GLN A 182 40.52 -53.12 -14.90
CA GLN A 182 40.87 -51.69 -14.84
C GLN A 182 39.78 -50.84 -15.54
N ARG A 183 39.28 -51.25 -16.67
CA ARG A 183 38.19 -50.59 -17.41
C ARG A 183 36.89 -50.55 -16.58
N ARG A 184 36.55 -51.63 -15.90
CA ARG A 184 35.35 -51.69 -15.04
C ARG A 184 35.48 -50.78 -13.81
N ARG A 185 36.69 -50.64 -13.21
CA ARG A 185 36.95 -49.74 -12.11
C ARG A 185 36.82 -48.28 -12.54
N ALA A 186 37.35 -47.85 -13.62
CA ALA A 186 37.24 -46.51 -14.18
C ALA A 186 35.78 -46.11 -14.44
N LEU A 187 34.99 -46.99 -15.03
CA LEU A 187 33.56 -46.75 -15.27
C LEU A 187 32.74 -46.63 -13.97
N ARG A 188 33.07 -47.44 -12.93
CA ARG A 188 32.39 -47.32 -11.64
C ARG A 188 32.71 -45.99 -10.94
N MET A 189 33.96 -45.53 -10.96
CA MET A 189 34.36 -44.24 -10.42
C MET A 189 33.68 -43.08 -11.14
N LEU A 190 33.61 -43.14 -12.46
CA LEU A 190 32.93 -42.10 -13.26
C LEU A 190 31.42 -42.03 -12.93
N ARG A 191 30.75 -43.21 -12.83
CA ARG A 191 29.32 -43.25 -12.42
C ARG A 191 29.10 -42.74 -11.00
N GLY A 192 29.99 -43.07 -10.06
CA GLY A 192 29.96 -42.57 -8.72
C GLY A 192 30.16 -41.05 -8.63
N ALA A 193 31.09 -40.50 -9.42
CA ALA A 193 31.30 -39.07 -9.48
C ALA A 193 30.09 -38.32 -10.07
N VAL A 194 29.50 -38.86 -11.14
CA VAL A 194 28.27 -38.25 -11.73
C VAL A 194 27.09 -38.32 -10.75
N ALA A 195 26.90 -39.43 -10.06
CA ALA A 195 25.85 -39.59 -9.06
C ALA A 195 26.05 -38.61 -7.87
N ALA A 196 27.28 -38.44 -7.38
CA ALA A 196 27.60 -37.50 -6.33
C ALA A 196 27.37 -36.04 -6.74
N LEU A 197 27.77 -35.66 -7.96
CA LEU A 197 27.51 -34.33 -8.50
C LEU A 197 26.02 -34.07 -8.71
N SER A 198 25.27 -35.08 -9.18
CA SER A 198 23.82 -34.96 -9.33
C SER A 198 23.12 -34.78 -7.99
N LEU A 199 23.53 -35.53 -6.94
CA LEU A 199 23.00 -35.36 -5.59
C LEU A 199 23.33 -33.99 -5.01
N LEU A 200 24.54 -33.49 -5.20
CA LEU A 200 24.94 -32.14 -4.80
C LEU A 200 24.11 -31.07 -5.52
N LEU A 201 23.87 -31.24 -6.80
CA LEU A 201 23.04 -30.30 -7.57
C LEU A 201 21.58 -30.29 -7.08
N VAL A 202 21.02 -31.46 -6.82
CA VAL A 202 19.67 -31.57 -6.25
C VAL A 202 19.62 -30.95 -4.84
N ALA A 203 20.59 -31.21 -3.99
CA ALA A 203 20.67 -30.62 -2.66
C ALA A 203 20.79 -29.09 -2.70
N THR A 204 21.59 -28.54 -3.63
CA THR A 204 21.72 -27.10 -3.81
C THR A 204 20.44 -26.46 -4.36
N LEU A 205 19.74 -27.14 -5.26
CA LEU A 205 18.43 -26.68 -5.74
C LEU A 205 17.39 -26.68 -4.61
N ILE A 206 17.32 -27.75 -3.83
CA ILE A 206 16.38 -27.82 -2.67
C ILE A 206 16.71 -26.73 -1.67
N THR A 207 17.96 -26.56 -1.27
CA THR A 207 18.35 -25.50 -0.31
C THR A 207 18.09 -24.10 -0.87
N SER A 208 18.27 -23.88 -2.18
CA SER A 208 17.97 -22.60 -2.83
C SER A 208 16.46 -22.31 -2.83
N VAL A 209 15.62 -23.31 -3.10
CA VAL A 209 14.15 -23.18 -3.04
C VAL A 209 13.70 -22.89 -1.61
N ILE A 210 14.23 -23.64 -0.62
CA ILE A 210 13.92 -23.41 0.80
C ILE A 210 14.36 -22.00 1.22
N ALA A 211 15.55 -21.58 0.86
CA ALA A 211 16.06 -20.24 1.19
C ALA A 211 15.21 -19.14 0.52
N TRP A 212 14.76 -19.36 -0.73
CA TRP A 212 13.88 -18.43 -1.42
C TRP A 212 12.50 -18.33 -0.76
N GLN A 213 11.90 -19.47 -0.36
CA GLN A 213 10.64 -19.51 0.40
C GLN A 213 10.80 -18.85 1.76
N GLN A 214 11.84 -19.18 2.52
CA GLN A 214 12.11 -18.56 3.84
C GLN A 214 12.30 -17.05 3.73
N ARG A 215 12.97 -16.58 2.68
CA ARG A 215 13.12 -15.15 2.42
C ARG A 215 11.78 -14.49 2.09
N GLY A 216 10.94 -15.16 1.31
CA GLY A 216 9.58 -14.70 1.01
C GLY A 216 8.74 -14.58 2.29
N ASP A 217 8.73 -15.63 3.12
CA ASP A 217 8.01 -15.66 4.38
C ASP A 217 8.54 -14.62 5.39
N ALA A 218 9.85 -14.44 5.44
CA ALA A 218 10.48 -13.43 6.30
C ALA A 218 10.08 -12.01 5.88
N LEU A 219 10.08 -11.72 4.57
CA LEU A 219 9.63 -10.44 4.04
C LEU A 219 8.13 -10.21 4.29
N ALA A 220 7.31 -11.25 4.12
CA ALA A 220 5.86 -11.15 4.40
C ALA A 220 5.63 -10.84 5.89
N ARG A 221 6.28 -11.57 6.80
CA ARG A 221 6.19 -11.30 8.25
C ARG A 221 6.71 -9.91 8.61
N ALA A 222 7.83 -9.48 8.01
CA ALA A 222 8.37 -8.14 8.23
C ALA A 222 7.39 -7.06 7.77
N ARG A 223 6.74 -7.22 6.62
CA ARG A 223 5.70 -6.31 6.15
C ARG A 223 4.50 -6.27 7.08
N THR A 224 3.99 -7.43 7.50
CA THR A 224 2.86 -7.50 8.45
C THR A 224 3.21 -6.82 9.76
N SER A 225 4.39 -7.11 10.34
CA SER A 225 4.84 -6.49 11.58
C SER A 225 5.03 -4.96 11.45
N ALA A 226 5.60 -4.51 10.33
CA ALA A 226 5.74 -3.07 10.05
C ALA A 226 4.37 -2.39 9.89
N SER A 227 3.44 -3.01 9.17
CA SER A 227 2.07 -2.51 9.03
C SER A 227 1.38 -2.37 10.39
N GLN A 228 1.44 -3.40 11.23
CA GLN A 228 0.86 -3.38 12.58
C GLN A 228 1.50 -2.31 13.47
N ALA A 229 2.82 -2.16 13.44
CA ALA A 229 3.53 -1.13 14.19
C ALA A 229 3.13 0.29 13.76
N LEU A 230 3.03 0.53 12.44
CA LEU A 230 2.57 1.80 11.89
C LEU A 230 1.11 2.06 12.24
N ALA A 231 0.24 1.05 12.15
CA ALA A 231 -1.17 1.15 12.52
C ALA A 231 -1.34 1.49 13.99
N ALA A 232 -0.64 0.80 14.88
CA ALA A 232 -0.65 1.08 16.30
C ALA A 232 -0.18 2.53 16.60
N ARG A 233 0.85 3.01 15.91
CA ARG A 233 1.33 4.38 16.04
C ARG A 233 0.29 5.39 15.58
N ALA A 234 -0.39 5.11 14.44
CA ALA A 234 -1.49 5.94 13.93
C ALA A 234 -2.63 6.06 14.96
N LEU A 235 -3.04 4.95 15.56
CA LEU A 235 -4.11 4.93 16.55
C LEU A 235 -3.77 5.78 17.79
N VAL A 236 -2.53 5.70 18.27
CA VAL A 236 -2.07 6.53 19.42
C VAL A 236 -2.07 8.01 19.06
N LEU A 237 -1.64 8.36 17.84
CA LEU A 237 -1.53 9.76 17.42
C LEU A 237 -2.86 10.38 17.00
N ALA A 238 -3.89 9.60 16.71
CA ALA A 238 -5.18 10.10 16.20
C ALA A 238 -5.82 11.19 17.07
N GLY A 239 -5.63 11.14 18.40
CA GLY A 239 -6.16 12.14 19.33
C GLY A 239 -5.24 13.35 19.56
N THR A 240 -3.99 13.30 19.12
CA THR A 240 -2.99 14.34 19.47
C THR A 240 -2.28 14.91 18.24
N ASP A 241 -2.16 14.16 17.17
CA ASP A 241 -1.53 14.57 15.91
C ASP A 241 -2.24 13.89 14.74
N PRO A 242 -3.43 14.39 14.35
CA PRO A 242 -4.23 13.79 13.26
C PRO A 242 -3.48 13.71 11.92
N ARG A 243 -2.55 14.64 11.66
CA ARG A 243 -1.72 14.63 10.46
C ARG A 243 -0.78 13.44 10.42
N LYS A 244 0.02 13.27 11.48
CA LYS A 244 0.93 12.11 11.58
C LYS A 244 0.13 10.81 11.64
N ALA A 245 -1.01 10.78 12.33
CA ALA A 245 -1.90 9.63 12.34
C ALA A 245 -2.32 9.22 10.94
N ALA A 246 -2.72 10.18 10.10
CA ALA A 246 -3.07 9.92 8.70
C ALA A 246 -1.88 9.39 7.89
N GLN A 247 -0.69 9.96 8.06
CA GLN A 247 0.54 9.48 7.39
C GLN A 247 0.85 8.03 7.78
N PHE A 248 0.89 7.73 9.08
CA PHE A 248 1.17 6.38 9.57
C PHE A 248 0.13 5.36 9.10
N ALA A 249 -1.16 5.71 9.13
CA ALA A 249 -2.24 4.84 8.67
C ALA A 249 -2.14 4.54 7.17
N LEU A 250 -1.85 5.54 6.35
CA LEU A 250 -1.65 5.39 4.91
C LEU A 250 -0.45 4.47 4.58
N TYR A 251 0.66 4.63 5.28
CA TYR A 251 1.82 3.77 5.10
C TYR A 251 1.57 2.35 5.63
N ALA A 252 0.84 2.18 6.73
CA ALA A 252 0.46 0.86 7.24
C ALA A 252 -0.29 0.04 6.19
N GLU A 253 -1.30 0.64 5.58
CA GLU A 253 -2.09 -0.02 4.53
C GLU A 253 -1.25 -0.28 3.26
N ALA A 254 -0.37 0.65 2.88
CA ALA A 254 0.49 0.51 1.70
C ALA A 254 1.56 -0.59 1.85
N VAL A 255 2.05 -0.82 3.07
CA VAL A 255 3.03 -1.89 3.37
C VAL A 255 2.39 -3.26 3.25
N GLN A 256 1.30 -3.46 3.96
CA GLN A 256 0.52 -4.70 3.98
C GLN A 256 -0.88 -4.39 4.49
N PRO A 257 -1.92 -4.61 3.68
CA PRO A 257 -3.30 -4.53 4.15
C PRO A 257 -3.57 -5.53 5.28
N THR A 258 -3.97 -5.02 6.44
CA THR A 258 -4.36 -5.80 7.63
C THR A 258 -5.65 -5.22 8.22
N GLY A 259 -6.25 -5.93 9.16
CA GLY A 259 -7.38 -5.39 9.90
C GLY A 259 -7.00 -4.16 10.73
N GLU A 260 -5.81 -4.17 11.32
CA GLU A 260 -5.29 -3.06 12.12
C GLU A 260 -4.97 -1.84 11.25
N SER A 261 -4.43 -2.03 10.03
CA SER A 261 -4.20 -0.92 9.09
C SER A 261 -5.51 -0.27 8.65
N ALA A 262 -6.54 -1.08 8.40
CA ALA A 262 -7.88 -0.59 8.07
C ALA A 262 -8.52 0.18 9.24
N GLN A 263 -8.39 -0.32 10.48
CA GLN A 263 -8.82 0.37 11.68
C GLN A 263 -8.10 1.72 11.84
N ALA A 264 -6.79 1.72 11.63
CA ALA A 264 -5.98 2.94 11.71
C ALA A 264 -6.40 3.99 10.67
N LEU A 265 -6.71 3.56 9.43
CA LEU A 265 -7.26 4.44 8.39
C LEU A 265 -8.60 5.05 8.82
N GLY A 266 -9.53 4.22 9.30
CA GLY A 266 -10.84 4.69 9.77
C GLY A 266 -10.70 5.70 10.90
N ARG A 267 -9.84 5.42 11.90
CA ARG A 267 -9.58 6.33 13.01
C ARG A 267 -8.88 7.62 12.58
N ALA A 268 -7.97 7.53 11.61
CA ALA A 268 -7.33 8.70 11.04
C ALA A 268 -8.32 9.57 10.25
N VAL A 269 -9.28 8.98 9.53
CA VAL A 269 -10.36 9.74 8.87
C VAL A 269 -11.22 10.45 9.92
N GLU A 270 -11.62 9.78 10.99
CA GLU A 270 -12.38 10.39 12.08
C GLU A 270 -11.63 11.59 12.68
N SER A 271 -10.35 11.44 13.00
CA SER A 271 -9.56 12.51 13.60
C SER A 271 -9.26 13.69 12.64
N ASN A 272 -9.42 13.49 11.36
CA ASN A 272 -9.23 14.48 10.31
C ASN A 272 -10.56 14.96 9.67
N GLU A 273 -11.70 14.66 10.25
CA GLU A 273 -13.00 14.90 9.63
C GLU A 273 -13.28 16.36 9.29
N ASN A 274 -12.83 17.27 10.17
CA ASN A 274 -12.96 18.71 9.97
C ASN A 274 -11.79 19.29 9.13
N VAL A 275 -10.75 18.50 8.87
CA VAL A 275 -9.57 18.97 8.17
C VAL A 275 -9.85 19.01 6.67
N VAL A 276 -9.74 20.20 6.08
CA VAL A 276 -9.76 20.37 4.63
C VAL A 276 -8.42 19.92 4.06
N ARG A 277 -7.32 20.36 4.68
CA ARG A 277 -5.96 20.00 4.31
C ARG A 277 -4.95 20.38 5.38
N HIS A 278 -3.94 19.53 5.57
CA HIS A 278 -2.68 19.92 6.20
C HIS A 278 -1.76 20.51 5.12
N VAL A 279 -1.60 21.82 5.18
CA VAL A 279 -0.89 22.57 4.12
C VAL A 279 0.60 22.42 4.28
N GLN A 280 1.10 22.51 5.51
CA GLN A 280 2.52 22.34 5.84
C GLN A 280 2.67 21.48 7.09
N GLY A 281 3.70 20.64 7.09
CA GLY A 281 4.07 19.83 8.24
C GLY A 281 4.98 20.56 9.20
N GLY A 282 4.83 20.26 10.50
CA GLY A 282 5.71 20.76 11.53
C GLY A 282 7.12 20.14 11.44
N ASN A 283 8.08 20.90 11.96
CA ASN A 283 9.47 20.44 12.08
C ASN A 283 9.84 20.29 13.56
N ASP A 284 10.11 19.07 13.98
CA ASP A 284 10.48 18.74 15.37
C ASP A 284 11.80 19.43 15.83
N SER A 285 12.56 20.01 14.89
CA SER A 285 13.83 20.70 15.20
C SER A 285 13.68 22.19 15.51
N VAL A 286 12.54 22.80 15.25
CA VAL A 286 12.32 24.26 15.42
C VAL A 286 12.11 24.67 16.88
N SER A 287 11.78 23.75 17.77
CA SER A 287 11.49 24.03 19.20
C SER A 287 12.66 24.62 20.02
N ARG A 288 13.84 24.77 19.45
CA ARG A 288 15.05 25.26 20.17
C ARG A 288 15.23 26.79 20.17
N TRP A 289 14.39 27.54 19.45
CA TRP A 289 14.68 28.96 19.19
C TRP A 289 13.73 29.96 19.87
N ARG A 290 12.76 29.51 20.65
CA ARG A 290 11.86 30.44 21.31
C ARG A 290 12.35 30.85 22.71
N GLY A 291 12.71 32.15 22.84
CA GLY A 291 12.81 32.84 24.14
C GLY A 291 11.42 33.10 24.67
N ALA A 292 11.22 32.91 25.99
CA ALA A 292 9.97 33.26 26.68
C ALA A 292 9.68 34.76 26.46
N GLY A 293 8.55 35.08 25.80
CA GLY A 293 8.06 36.45 25.67
C GLY A 293 7.73 36.96 24.25
N SER A 294 7.72 36.13 23.23
CA SER A 294 7.31 36.57 21.87
C SER A 294 5.79 36.67 21.78
N SER A 295 5.27 37.86 21.41
CA SER A 295 3.88 38.07 21.02
C SER A 295 3.44 37.13 19.90
N PRO A 296 2.17 36.72 19.85
CA PRO A 296 1.67 35.88 18.78
C PRO A 296 1.82 36.61 17.44
N SER A 297 2.63 36.05 16.53
CA SER A 297 2.78 36.54 15.19
C SER A 297 1.84 35.74 14.28
N SER A 298 1.04 36.43 13.48
CA SER A 298 0.14 35.76 12.53
C SER A 298 0.93 35.13 11.41
N ARG A 299 1.22 33.83 11.56
CA ARG A 299 1.88 33.01 10.53
C ARG A 299 0.93 32.59 9.42
N VAL A 300 -0.36 32.76 9.64
CA VAL A 300 -1.42 32.47 8.69
C VAL A 300 -2.37 33.65 8.55
N ALA A 301 -2.80 33.92 7.33
CA ALA A 301 -3.90 34.85 7.05
C ALA A 301 -4.86 34.19 6.05
N LEU A 302 -6.14 34.39 6.26
CA LEU A 302 -7.21 33.86 5.42
C LEU A 302 -8.00 35.04 4.83
N SER A 303 -8.23 35.04 3.51
CA SER A 303 -9.10 36.05 2.94
C SER A 303 -10.53 35.92 3.45
N ARG A 304 -11.27 37.02 3.58
CA ARG A 304 -12.66 37.01 4.07
C ARG A 304 -13.56 36.06 3.26
N SER A 305 -13.35 36.00 1.95
CA SER A 305 -14.07 35.04 1.09
C SER A 305 -13.73 33.57 1.31
N GLY A 306 -12.74 33.27 2.12
CA GLY A 306 -12.24 31.89 2.33
C GLY A 306 -11.53 31.30 1.09
N ARG A 307 -11.22 32.12 0.06
CA ARG A 307 -10.60 31.62 -1.18
C ARG A 307 -9.10 31.45 -1.06
N LEU A 308 -8.40 32.39 -0.45
CA LEU A 308 -6.94 32.43 -0.37
C LEU A 308 -6.46 32.26 1.08
N LEU A 309 -5.48 31.40 1.25
CA LEU A 309 -4.68 31.25 2.47
C LEU A 309 -3.27 31.76 2.16
N ALA A 310 -2.77 32.70 2.95
CA ALA A 310 -1.36 33.10 2.97
C ALA A 310 -0.69 32.53 4.23
N TYR A 311 0.54 32.04 4.06
CA TYR A 311 1.31 31.53 5.20
C TYR A 311 2.80 31.69 4.98
N TYR A 312 3.53 31.77 6.08
CA TYR A 312 4.99 31.76 6.07
C TYR A 312 5.52 30.33 6.16
N SER A 313 6.56 30.07 5.36
CA SER A 313 7.38 28.85 5.50
C SER A 313 8.76 29.24 5.97
N ASP A 314 9.09 28.93 7.21
CA ASP A 314 10.43 29.15 7.76
C ASP A 314 11.45 28.08 7.37
N PHE A 315 11.07 27.13 6.50
CA PHE A 315 11.84 25.91 6.38
C PHE A 315 12.12 25.52 4.91
N ASP A 316 13.34 25.78 4.49
CA ASP A 316 14.02 25.01 3.45
C ASP A 316 15.05 24.10 4.09
N PRO A 317 14.87 22.76 4.10
CA PRO A 317 15.83 21.83 4.68
C PRO A 317 17.21 21.83 4.00
N ASP A 318 17.29 22.36 2.78
CA ASP A 318 18.52 22.38 1.97
C ASP A 318 19.24 23.74 1.99
N ALA A 319 18.63 24.79 2.55
CA ALA A 319 19.23 26.12 2.66
C ALA A 319 20.22 26.20 3.85
N ARG A 320 21.51 26.05 3.58
CA ARG A 320 22.56 26.01 4.62
C ARG A 320 22.93 27.35 5.24
N GLU A 321 22.58 28.51 4.65
CA GLU A 321 23.07 29.81 5.14
C GLU A 321 22.05 30.95 5.22
N HIS A 322 20.98 30.99 4.45
CA HIS A 322 19.84 31.92 4.60
C HIS A 322 18.59 31.25 4.03
N PRO A 323 17.62 30.86 4.87
CA PRO A 323 16.36 30.38 4.36
C PRO A 323 15.73 31.48 3.52
N ASP A 324 15.51 31.23 2.22
CA ASP A 324 14.74 32.09 1.35
C ASP A 324 13.30 32.10 1.88
N ARG A 325 12.94 33.18 2.53
CA ARG A 325 11.67 33.34 3.23
C ARG A 325 10.61 33.79 2.24
N HIS A 326 9.69 32.87 1.95
CA HIS A 326 8.59 33.12 1.04
C HIS A 326 7.26 33.19 1.77
N ILE A 327 6.36 34.06 1.27
CA ILE A 327 4.94 33.96 1.57
C ILE A 327 4.35 32.98 0.56
N HIS A 328 3.83 31.89 1.07
CA HIS A 328 3.09 30.93 0.25
C HIS A 328 1.64 31.39 0.14
N LEU A 329 1.09 31.27 -1.05
CA LEU A 329 -0.32 31.47 -1.32
C LEU A 329 -0.95 30.14 -1.73
N TYR A 330 -2.07 29.81 -1.13
CA TYR A 330 -2.85 28.63 -1.46
C TYR A 330 -4.28 29.00 -1.84
N ASP A 331 -4.69 28.68 -3.10
CA ASP A 331 -6.08 28.80 -3.55
C ASP A 331 -6.86 27.58 -3.04
N ILE A 332 -7.75 27.81 -2.08
CA ILE A 332 -8.52 26.79 -1.38
C ILE A 332 -9.54 26.15 -2.32
N GLY A 333 -10.20 26.96 -3.15
CA GLY A 333 -11.21 26.48 -4.11
C GLY A 333 -10.60 25.60 -5.20
N ALA A 334 -9.49 26.05 -5.78
CA ALA A 334 -8.72 25.30 -6.76
C ALA A 334 -7.85 24.16 -6.16
N ARG A 335 -7.71 24.13 -4.83
CA ARG A 335 -6.82 23.19 -4.09
C ARG A 335 -5.38 23.21 -4.59
N LYS A 336 -4.87 24.38 -4.97
CA LYS A 336 -3.60 24.56 -5.64
C LYS A 336 -2.74 25.61 -4.94
N GLU A 337 -1.46 25.33 -4.79
CA GLU A 337 -0.47 26.34 -4.44
C GLU A 337 -0.27 27.30 -5.63
N LEU A 338 -0.33 28.57 -5.33
CA LEU A 338 0.03 29.63 -6.25
C LEU A 338 1.55 29.89 -6.13
N PRO A 339 2.18 30.52 -7.13
CA PRO A 339 3.57 30.93 -7.00
C PRO A 339 3.78 31.77 -5.74
N SER A 340 4.87 31.47 -5.02
CA SER A 340 5.21 32.15 -3.76
C SER A 340 5.56 33.60 -4.01
N LEU A 341 5.20 34.47 -3.06
CA LEU A 341 5.57 35.87 -3.08
C LEU A 341 6.95 36.00 -2.44
N TYR A 342 7.85 36.69 -3.17
CA TYR A 342 9.22 36.86 -2.74
C TYR A 342 9.36 38.17 -1.96
N GLY A 343 9.50 38.12 -0.65
CA GLY A 343 9.72 39.26 0.22
C GLY A 343 11.19 39.41 0.63
N GLY A 344 11.54 40.57 1.19
CA GLY A 344 12.85 40.83 1.79
C GLY A 344 13.12 40.03 3.07
N ALA A 345 14.11 40.43 3.88
CA ALA A 345 14.40 39.77 5.15
C ALA A 345 13.22 39.87 6.13
N TRP A 346 12.98 38.80 6.89
CA TRP A 346 11.85 38.68 7.80
C TRP A 346 12.19 39.02 9.23
N PRO A 347 11.21 39.50 10.03
CA PRO A 347 11.37 39.59 11.48
C PRO A 347 11.64 38.23 12.10
N ARG A 348 12.56 38.18 13.05
CA ARG A 348 12.98 36.89 13.70
C ARG A 348 11.83 36.17 14.42
N ASN A 349 10.72 36.86 14.69
CA ASN A 349 9.62 36.37 15.53
C ASN A 349 8.32 36.04 14.74
N GLY A 350 8.40 35.94 13.40
CA GLY A 350 7.25 35.85 12.52
C GLY A 350 6.66 37.24 12.22
N GLY A 351 5.99 37.40 11.09
CA GLY A 351 5.47 38.69 10.65
C GLY A 351 3.94 38.69 10.58
N PHE A 352 3.36 39.85 10.72
CA PHE A 352 1.94 40.05 10.53
C PHE A 352 1.56 39.98 9.04
N MET A 353 0.39 39.43 8.77
CA MET A 353 -0.22 39.42 7.42
C MET A 353 -1.70 39.75 7.51
N ALA A 354 -2.18 40.54 6.57
CA ALA A 354 -3.60 40.88 6.44
C ALA A 354 -4.03 40.97 4.98
N PHE A 355 -5.21 40.44 4.68
CA PHE A 355 -5.84 40.55 3.37
C PHE A 355 -6.87 41.71 3.32
N SER A 356 -7.09 42.30 2.13
CA SER A 356 -8.33 42.98 1.81
C SER A 356 -9.53 42.03 1.83
N ALA A 357 -10.75 42.56 1.93
CA ALA A 357 -11.94 41.71 2.02
C ALA A 357 -12.09 40.74 0.83
N ASP A 358 -11.80 41.20 -0.36
CA ASP A 358 -11.86 40.40 -1.59
C ASP A 358 -10.63 39.50 -1.81
N GLY A 359 -9.59 39.65 -0.97
CA GLY A 359 -8.31 38.93 -1.05
C GLY A 359 -7.39 39.42 -2.18
N SER A 360 -7.70 40.54 -2.86
CA SER A 360 -6.89 41.08 -3.97
C SER A 360 -5.58 41.72 -3.50
N VAL A 361 -5.55 42.26 -2.30
CA VAL A 361 -4.36 42.87 -1.68
C VAL A 361 -3.99 42.07 -0.43
N LEU A 362 -2.69 41.74 -0.32
CA LEU A 362 -2.06 41.21 0.87
C LEU A 362 -1.02 42.19 1.37
N ALA A 363 -1.13 42.59 2.61
CA ALA A 363 -0.06 43.28 3.35
C ALA A 363 0.68 42.29 4.22
N ALA A 364 1.99 42.39 4.21
CA ALA A 364 2.86 41.48 4.98
C ALA A 364 4.07 42.24 5.55
N GLU A 365 4.33 42.02 6.82
CA GLU A 365 5.57 42.51 7.45
C GLU A 365 6.76 41.73 6.90
N THR A 366 7.80 42.44 6.39
CA THR A 366 8.95 41.78 5.77
C THR A 366 10.28 42.08 6.45
N TYR A 367 10.56 43.31 6.77
CA TYR A 367 11.72 43.70 7.58
C TYR A 367 11.21 44.46 8.81
N PRO A 368 11.95 44.52 9.91
CA PRO A 368 11.52 45.37 11.00
C PRO A 368 11.09 46.74 10.49
N ASN A 369 9.82 47.08 10.72
CA ASN A 369 9.20 48.32 10.28
C ASN A 369 9.00 48.51 8.74
N GLU A 370 9.02 47.45 7.97
CA GLU A 370 8.62 47.46 6.56
C GLU A 370 7.38 46.57 6.32
N ILE A 371 6.48 47.05 5.46
CA ILE A 371 5.28 46.32 5.02
C ILE A 371 5.34 46.20 3.52
N ASP A 372 5.41 45.01 3.01
CA ASP A 372 5.23 44.71 1.59
C ASP A 372 3.74 44.56 1.26
N LEU A 373 3.32 45.30 0.23
CA LEU A 373 1.97 45.26 -0.30
C LEU A 373 1.96 44.49 -1.62
N TRP A 374 1.12 43.48 -1.72
CA TRP A 374 1.07 42.56 -2.86
C TRP A 374 -0.30 42.53 -3.53
N ASP A 375 -0.30 42.61 -4.89
CA ASP A 375 -1.44 42.21 -5.72
C ASP A 375 -1.42 40.66 -5.80
N THR A 376 -2.34 40.03 -5.15
CA THR A 376 -2.41 38.55 -5.07
C THR A 376 -2.86 37.88 -6.35
N LEU A 377 -3.64 38.60 -7.17
CA LEU A 377 -4.13 38.11 -8.46
C LEU A 377 -3.03 38.13 -9.52
N ARG A 378 -2.19 39.16 -9.51
CA ARG A 378 -1.05 39.32 -10.43
C ARG A 378 0.24 38.71 -9.83
N GLN A 379 0.23 38.35 -8.54
CA GLN A 379 1.39 37.87 -7.79
C GLN A 379 2.58 38.83 -7.90
N LYS A 380 2.29 40.11 -7.79
CA LYS A 380 3.26 41.16 -7.95
C LYS A 380 3.25 42.11 -6.77
N ARG A 381 4.44 42.44 -6.26
CA ARG A 381 4.58 43.47 -5.23
C ARG A 381 4.12 44.83 -5.81
N ILE A 382 3.15 45.43 -5.12
CA ILE A 382 2.67 46.78 -5.41
C ILE A 382 3.72 47.77 -4.91
N ARG A 383 4.13 47.60 -3.63
CA ARG A 383 5.03 48.57 -2.97
C ARG A 383 5.55 48.02 -1.64
N THR A 384 6.62 48.58 -1.13
CA THR A 384 7.06 48.50 0.25
C THR A 384 6.79 49.82 0.96
N VAL A 385 6.19 49.78 2.13
CA VAL A 385 5.94 50.90 3.00
C VAL A 385 6.87 50.80 4.21
N VAL A 386 7.65 51.85 4.47
CA VAL A 386 8.50 51.98 5.67
C VAL A 386 7.69 52.71 6.77
N THR A 387 7.48 52.07 7.89
CA THR A 387 6.63 52.58 8.97
C THR A 387 7.36 53.62 9.79
N ASP A 388 8.64 53.41 10.09
CA ASP A 388 9.52 54.36 10.80
C ASP A 388 10.92 54.39 10.14
N PRO A 389 11.34 55.53 9.58
CA PRO A 389 12.67 55.69 8.98
C PRO A 389 13.85 55.66 9.99
N HIS A 390 13.57 55.85 11.28
CA HIS A 390 14.58 55.84 12.36
C HIS A 390 14.66 54.54 13.19
N ALA A 391 13.99 53.53 12.76
CA ALA A 391 13.90 52.26 13.47
C ALA A 391 15.24 51.52 13.63
N ASP A 392 16.25 51.81 12.82
CA ASP A 392 17.58 51.20 12.91
C ASP A 392 18.32 51.55 14.21
N GLU A 393 17.87 52.58 14.93
CA GLU A 393 18.48 53.05 16.19
C GLU A 393 17.87 52.30 17.41
N LEU A 394 16.79 51.57 17.28
CA LEU A 394 16.15 50.85 18.38
C LEU A 394 16.84 49.49 18.63
N ALA A 395 16.89 49.12 19.91
CA ALA A 395 17.45 47.83 20.27
C ALA A 395 16.68 46.67 19.58
N SER A 396 17.42 45.70 18.99
CA SER A 396 16.91 44.63 18.13
C SER A 396 15.81 43.76 18.74
N ALA A 397 15.54 43.85 20.02
CA ALA A 397 14.53 43.08 20.73
C ALA A 397 13.10 43.67 20.63
N PHE A 398 12.98 44.95 20.17
CA PHE A 398 11.70 45.67 20.13
C PHE A 398 11.34 46.17 18.72
N GLN A 399 11.96 45.61 17.71
CA GLN A 399 11.67 45.92 16.32
C GLN A 399 10.54 45.06 15.82
N GLY A 400 9.56 45.60 15.10
CA GLY A 400 8.45 44.92 14.47
C GLY A 400 7.09 45.61 14.69
N LEU A 401 6.08 45.02 14.07
CA LEU A 401 4.70 45.48 14.23
C LEU A 401 4.04 44.86 15.45
N ALA A 402 3.05 45.58 16.01
CA ALA A 402 2.14 45.05 17.05
C ALA A 402 0.79 44.64 16.44
N SER A 403 0.37 45.29 15.32
CA SER A 403 -0.88 44.96 14.62
C SER A 403 -0.80 45.44 13.16
N LEU A 404 -1.52 44.78 12.27
CA LEU A 404 -1.58 45.07 10.82
C LEU A 404 -2.99 44.81 10.28
N ALA A 405 -3.56 45.78 9.55
CA ALA A 405 -4.85 45.63 8.88
C ALA A 405 -4.85 46.26 7.50
N VAL A 406 -5.69 45.72 6.62
CA VAL A 406 -5.97 46.25 5.29
C VAL A 406 -7.46 46.60 5.20
N SER A 407 -7.80 47.76 4.61
CA SER A 407 -9.19 48.14 4.41
C SER A 407 -9.91 47.18 3.46
N ASP A 408 -11.24 47.11 3.59
CA ASP A 408 -12.07 46.16 2.81
C ASP A 408 -11.90 46.35 1.30
N ASP A 409 -11.74 47.58 0.83
CA ASP A 409 -11.51 47.93 -0.55
C ASP A 409 -10.06 47.77 -1.05
N GLY A 410 -9.16 47.38 -0.15
CA GLY A 410 -7.74 47.22 -0.47
C GLY A 410 -6.97 48.51 -0.75
N GLN A 411 -7.56 49.68 -0.46
CA GLN A 411 -6.92 50.98 -0.77
C GLN A 411 -6.05 51.50 0.38
N ARG A 412 -6.26 51.05 1.60
CA ARG A 412 -5.54 51.52 2.80
C ARG A 412 -4.95 50.37 3.59
N VAL A 413 -3.77 50.61 4.15
CA VAL A 413 -3.09 49.74 5.10
C VAL A 413 -2.83 50.49 6.37
N ALA A 414 -3.08 49.90 7.52
CA ALA A 414 -2.80 50.45 8.83
C ALA A 414 -1.94 49.50 9.66
N ALA A 415 -1.00 50.04 10.43
CA ALA A 415 -0.16 49.25 11.34
C ALA A 415 0.10 49.98 12.64
N ILE A 416 0.31 49.17 13.69
CA ILE A 416 0.88 49.64 14.96
C ILE A 416 2.33 49.19 14.99
N PHE A 417 3.24 50.09 15.24
CA PHE A 417 4.67 49.83 15.32
C PHE A 417 5.25 50.37 16.63
N HIS A 418 6.26 49.66 17.15
CA HIS A 418 6.88 50.01 18.46
C HIS A 418 7.78 51.24 18.29
N GLU A 419 7.69 52.19 19.23
CA GLU A 419 8.57 53.31 19.34
C GLU A 419 9.55 53.13 20.51
N THR A 420 9.04 52.57 21.60
CA THR A 420 9.82 52.15 22.79
C THR A 420 9.24 50.82 23.30
N PRO A 421 9.85 50.16 24.30
CA PRO A 421 9.27 48.94 24.88
C PRO A 421 7.84 49.10 25.39
N ASP A 422 7.47 50.31 25.84
CA ASP A 422 6.19 50.62 26.50
C ASP A 422 5.26 51.49 25.65
N THR A 423 5.73 52.06 24.55
CA THR A 423 4.97 52.96 23.67
C THR A 423 4.98 52.48 22.23
N SER A 424 3.84 52.64 21.59
CA SER A 424 3.66 52.32 20.16
C SER A 424 2.91 53.44 19.46
N ARG A 425 3.17 53.60 18.17
CA ARG A 425 2.44 54.50 17.28
C ARG A 425 1.63 53.67 16.27
N PHE A 426 0.59 54.29 15.76
CA PHE A 426 -0.08 53.77 14.58
C PHE A 426 0.10 54.68 13.36
N GLY A 427 0.09 54.12 12.19
CA GLY A 427 0.07 54.81 10.92
C GLY A 427 -0.92 54.19 9.95
N VAL A 428 -1.40 55.02 9.02
CA VAL A 428 -2.25 54.59 7.90
C VAL A 428 -1.63 55.10 6.60
N TRP A 429 -1.55 54.24 5.61
CA TRP A 429 -0.95 54.55 4.32
C TRP A 429 -1.92 54.18 3.17
N ASP A 430 -1.85 54.94 2.09
CA ASP A 430 -2.46 54.59 0.83
C ASP A 430 -1.69 53.48 0.12
N VAL A 431 -2.35 52.41 -0.29
CA VAL A 431 -1.72 51.22 -0.87
C VAL A 431 -1.09 51.50 -2.23
N ALA A 432 -1.74 52.33 -3.05
CA ALA A 432 -1.27 52.66 -4.42
C ALA A 432 -0.09 53.61 -4.43
N THR A 433 -0.10 54.64 -3.60
CA THR A 433 0.91 55.71 -3.56
C THR A 433 1.96 55.52 -2.50
N GLY A 434 1.65 54.80 -1.40
CA GLY A 434 2.49 54.69 -0.21
C GLY A 434 2.50 55.93 0.65
N ALA A 435 1.67 56.91 0.35
CA ALA A 435 1.56 58.13 1.12
C ALA A 435 0.99 57.85 2.51
N ARG A 436 1.59 58.46 3.56
CA ARG A 436 1.06 58.36 4.90
C ARG A 436 -0.16 59.26 4.99
N LEU A 437 -1.33 58.65 5.26
CA LEU A 437 -2.61 59.38 5.37
C LEU A 437 -2.88 59.85 6.80
N ALA A 438 -2.52 59.06 7.78
CA ALA A 438 -2.75 59.38 9.20
C ALA A 438 -1.66 58.76 10.13
N THR A 439 -1.46 59.37 11.27
CA THR A 439 -0.57 58.81 12.34
C THR A 439 -1.08 59.28 13.73
N GLY A 440 -0.78 58.51 14.77
CA GLY A 440 -1.14 58.84 16.16
C GLY A 440 -0.28 58.13 17.20
N GLU A 441 -0.21 58.71 18.42
CA GLU A 441 0.72 58.31 19.48
C GLU A 441 0.03 57.53 20.63
N ASN A 442 -1.26 57.26 20.54
CA ASN A 442 -2.02 56.62 21.66
C ASN A 442 -2.15 55.09 21.55
N ALA A 443 -1.19 54.42 21.00
CA ALA A 443 -1.13 52.95 20.97
C ALA A 443 -0.16 52.47 22.05
N THR A 444 -0.38 51.23 22.48
CA THR A 444 0.51 50.45 23.35
C THR A 444 0.87 49.15 22.67
N PRO A 445 1.88 48.42 23.09
CA PRO A 445 2.24 47.14 22.55
C PRO A 445 1.11 46.10 22.55
N SER A 446 0.10 46.28 23.38
CA SER A 446 -1.10 45.41 23.43
C SER A 446 -2.29 45.94 22.64
N SER A 447 -2.14 47.09 21.94
CA SER A 447 -3.21 47.68 21.15
C SER A 447 -3.42 46.92 19.84
N GLU A 448 -4.68 46.86 19.41
CA GLU A 448 -5.09 46.23 18.16
C GLU A 448 -5.84 47.22 17.27
N LEU A 449 -5.70 47.05 15.96
CA LEU A 449 -6.40 47.88 14.96
C LEU A 449 -7.12 47.04 13.91
N ALA A 450 -8.22 47.61 13.41
CA ALA A 450 -8.98 47.06 12.31
C ALA A 450 -9.62 48.21 11.49
N PHE A 451 -10.04 47.94 10.25
CA PHE A 451 -10.91 48.85 9.50
C PHE A 451 -12.38 48.45 9.66
N SER A 452 -13.25 49.34 10.04
CA SER A 452 -14.69 49.08 9.98
C SER A 452 -15.17 48.96 8.53
N THR A 453 -16.34 48.40 8.30
CA THR A 453 -16.99 48.30 6.99
C THR A 453 -17.24 49.68 6.31
N LEU A 454 -17.19 50.74 7.10
CA LEU A 454 -17.28 52.12 6.59
C LEU A 454 -15.90 52.73 6.30
N GLY A 455 -14.82 51.97 6.35
CA GLY A 455 -13.45 52.40 6.08
C GLY A 455 -12.83 53.25 7.21
N ARG A 456 -13.43 53.29 8.38
CA ARG A 456 -12.89 53.98 9.54
C ARG A 456 -11.89 53.09 10.28
N LEU A 457 -10.84 53.67 10.85
CA LEU A 457 -9.89 52.94 11.67
C LEU A 457 -10.46 52.76 13.08
N VAL A 458 -10.53 51.55 13.54
CA VAL A 458 -10.90 51.18 14.92
C VAL A 458 -9.61 50.80 15.67
N LEU A 459 -9.34 51.47 16.76
CA LEU A 459 -8.19 51.23 17.64
C LEU A 459 -8.66 50.83 19.04
N LEU A 460 -8.38 49.60 19.43
CA LEU A 460 -8.61 49.13 20.82
C LEU A 460 -7.30 49.18 21.58
N ASN A 461 -7.31 49.95 22.68
CA ASN A 461 -6.22 50.05 23.63
C ASN A 461 -6.63 49.45 24.99
N PRO A 462 -6.30 48.18 25.23
CA PRO A 462 -6.73 47.51 26.48
C PRO A 462 -6.04 48.04 27.72
N ALA A 463 -4.83 48.60 27.60
CA ALA A 463 -4.08 49.16 28.75
C ALA A 463 -4.72 50.45 29.31
N THR A 464 -5.45 51.17 28.47
CA THR A 464 -6.12 52.42 28.83
C THR A 464 -7.65 52.31 28.86
N ASP A 465 -8.21 51.11 28.70
CA ASP A 465 -9.64 50.86 28.60
C ASP A 465 -10.33 51.65 27.48
N ARG A 466 -9.63 51.87 26.36
CA ARG A 466 -10.07 52.85 25.34
C ARG A 466 -10.30 52.21 23.99
N LEU A 467 -11.43 52.59 23.38
CA LEU A 467 -11.78 52.33 22.00
C LEU A 467 -11.89 53.62 21.25
N ASP A 468 -11.04 53.85 20.30
CA ASP A 468 -11.07 55.00 19.38
C ASP A 468 -11.57 54.60 17.99
N THR A 469 -12.46 55.41 17.39
CA THR A 469 -12.82 55.32 15.98
C THR A 469 -12.39 56.60 15.27
N LEU A 470 -11.60 56.44 14.23
CA LEU A 470 -10.94 57.54 13.52
C LEU A 470 -11.38 57.58 12.06
N SER A 471 -11.74 58.76 11.58
CA SER A 471 -11.83 59.01 10.13
C SER A 471 -10.42 59.23 9.59
N VAL A 472 -10.12 58.50 8.54
CA VAL A 472 -8.78 58.58 7.91
C VAL A 472 -8.67 59.80 6.98
N ASP A 473 -9.79 60.25 6.41
CA ASP A 473 -9.78 61.32 5.36
C ASP A 473 -9.62 62.73 5.97
N ASP A 474 -10.21 63.00 7.09
CA ASP A 474 -10.15 64.32 7.73
C ASP A 474 -9.32 64.31 9.03
N HIS A 475 -8.64 63.21 9.35
CA HIS A 475 -7.82 63.02 10.56
C HIS A 475 -8.61 63.28 11.88
N ALA A 476 -9.95 63.34 11.79
CA ALA A 476 -10.80 63.57 12.92
C ALA A 476 -10.99 62.30 13.76
N ARG A 477 -10.89 62.45 15.03
CA ARG A 477 -11.30 61.42 15.95
C ARG A 477 -12.82 61.53 16.09
N ASP A 478 -13.56 60.59 15.51
CA ASP A 478 -15.01 60.64 15.42
C ASP A 478 -15.67 60.24 16.72
N ASP A 479 -15.13 59.23 17.40
CA ASP A 479 -15.69 58.71 18.63
C ASP A 479 -14.57 58.12 19.52
N THR A 480 -14.67 58.34 20.79
CA THR A 480 -13.82 57.72 21.82
C THR A 480 -14.73 57.17 22.91
N ARG A 481 -14.63 55.88 23.15
CA ARG A 481 -15.39 55.19 24.16
C ARG A 481 -14.46 54.59 25.22
N THR A 482 -14.88 54.67 26.49
CA THR A 482 -14.21 53.97 27.56
C THR A 482 -14.91 52.63 27.79
N LEU A 483 -14.18 51.57 27.65
CA LEU A 483 -14.63 50.19 27.91
C LEU A 483 -14.19 49.79 29.32
N SER A 484 -14.97 50.20 30.33
CA SER A 484 -14.55 50.08 31.74
C SER A 484 -14.23 48.64 32.11
N GLY A 485 -13.00 48.39 32.56
CA GLY A 485 -12.57 47.15 33.21
C GLY A 485 -11.82 46.15 32.31
N LEU A 486 -11.28 46.59 31.19
CA LEU A 486 -10.37 45.74 30.39
C LEU A 486 -9.07 45.43 31.17
N GLY A 487 -8.52 46.43 31.88
CA GLY A 487 -7.50 46.30 32.95
C GLY A 487 -6.26 45.49 32.59
N LEU A 488 -5.72 45.61 31.35
CA LEU A 488 -4.62 44.81 30.89
C LEU A 488 -3.27 45.52 31.00
N ASP A 489 -2.55 45.26 32.10
CA ASP A 489 -1.09 45.57 32.09
C ASP A 489 -0.29 44.64 31.17
N ARG A 490 -0.71 43.42 31.01
CA ARG A 490 -0.10 42.41 30.11
C ARG A 490 -1.14 41.37 29.69
N GLY A 491 -1.72 41.50 28.52
CA GLY A 491 -2.69 40.53 28.01
C GLY A 491 -2.72 40.49 26.46
N TYR A 492 -3.48 39.59 25.95
CA TYR A 492 -3.73 39.43 24.50
C TYR A 492 -5.07 40.11 24.18
N ALA A 493 -5.09 40.92 23.13
CA ALA A 493 -6.31 41.45 22.53
C ALA A 493 -6.36 41.01 21.05
N SER A 494 -7.55 40.84 20.49
CA SER A 494 -7.77 40.67 19.08
C SER A 494 -9.06 41.36 18.66
N LEU A 495 -9.06 41.91 17.44
CA LEU A 495 -10.22 42.51 16.80
C LEU A 495 -10.68 41.65 15.64
N THR A 496 -12.01 41.64 15.39
CA THR A 496 -12.49 41.18 14.10
C THR A 496 -11.99 42.08 12.98
N PRO A 497 -11.79 41.57 11.75
CA PRO A 497 -11.30 42.37 10.62
C PRO A 497 -12.16 43.62 10.33
N ASP A 498 -13.45 43.61 10.70
CA ASP A 498 -14.39 44.71 10.60
C ASP A 498 -14.46 45.61 11.86
N GLY A 499 -13.69 45.29 12.87
CA GLY A 499 -13.69 46.05 14.12
C GLY A 499 -14.98 45.98 14.97
N ALA A 500 -15.90 45.05 14.62
CA ALA A 500 -17.18 44.93 15.32
C ALA A 500 -17.09 44.21 16.69
N TRP A 501 -16.18 43.25 16.80
CA TRP A 501 -15.97 42.49 18.04
C TRP A 501 -14.52 42.59 18.52
N GLY A 502 -14.34 42.65 19.82
CA GLY A 502 -13.05 42.60 20.50
C GLY A 502 -12.99 41.45 21.50
N TYR A 503 -11.93 40.66 21.42
CA TYR A 503 -11.63 39.66 22.42
C TYR A 503 -10.40 40.07 23.21
N VAL A 504 -10.51 39.96 24.54
CA VAL A 504 -9.46 40.39 25.44
C VAL A 504 -9.21 39.30 26.47
N ARG A 505 -7.96 38.86 26.60
CA ARG A 505 -7.56 37.87 27.60
C ARG A 505 -6.49 38.42 28.52
N ASN A 506 -6.79 38.37 29.83
CA ASN A 506 -5.86 38.74 30.89
C ASN A 506 -5.61 37.52 31.79
N GLY A 507 -4.54 36.78 31.49
CA GLY A 507 -4.09 35.63 32.28
C GLY A 507 -5.21 34.63 32.63
N SER A 508 -5.98 34.89 33.64
CA SER A 508 -7.04 34.01 34.16
C SER A 508 -8.46 34.38 33.71
N LYS A 509 -8.65 35.45 32.96
CA LYS A 509 -9.97 35.93 32.54
C LYS A 509 -9.99 36.22 31.02
N ALA A 510 -11.07 35.84 30.37
CA ALA A 510 -11.33 36.15 28.98
C ALA A 510 -12.66 36.90 28.85
N GLU A 511 -12.68 37.93 28.00
CA GLU A 511 -13.84 38.78 27.74
C GLU A 511 -14.06 38.95 26.25
N LEU A 512 -15.34 38.86 25.83
CA LEU A 512 -15.81 39.18 24.51
C LEU A 512 -16.65 40.47 24.56
N TRP A 513 -16.33 41.40 23.68
CA TRP A 513 -16.97 42.73 23.64
C TRP A 513 -17.62 42.96 22.27
N ASP A 514 -18.89 43.41 22.27
CA ASP A 514 -19.54 44.01 21.12
C ASP A 514 -19.11 45.49 21.08
N LEU A 515 -18.16 45.78 20.19
CA LEU A 515 -17.55 47.12 20.13
C LEU A 515 -18.47 48.14 19.44
N VAL A 516 -19.40 47.68 18.62
CA VAL A 516 -20.42 48.57 18.03
C VAL A 516 -21.36 49.10 19.07
N LYS A 517 -21.77 48.23 20.00
CA LYS A 517 -22.63 48.65 21.12
C LYS A 517 -21.84 49.16 22.34
N GLY A 518 -20.52 48.95 22.39
CA GLY A 518 -19.68 49.26 23.57
C GLY A 518 -20.04 48.45 24.79
N LYS A 519 -20.51 47.20 24.62
CA LYS A 519 -20.97 46.33 25.71
C LYS A 519 -20.17 45.04 25.76
N ARG A 520 -19.86 44.60 26.98
CA ARG A 520 -19.32 43.30 27.24
C ARG A 520 -20.38 42.24 27.02
N GLN A 521 -20.13 41.35 26.08
CA GLN A 521 -21.01 40.25 25.69
C GLN A 521 -20.84 39.05 26.63
N ALA A 522 -19.58 38.68 26.93
CA ALA A 522 -19.25 37.55 27.76
C ALA A 522 -18.01 37.84 28.63
N SER A 523 -17.91 37.13 29.75
CA SER A 523 -16.75 37.14 30.61
C SER A 523 -16.65 35.81 31.36
N VAL A 524 -15.53 35.09 31.14
CA VAL A 524 -15.30 33.76 31.72
C VAL A 524 -13.95 33.71 32.42
N ALA A 525 -13.83 32.84 33.41
CA ALA A 525 -12.55 32.47 34.01
C ALA A 525 -11.87 31.46 33.07
N GLY A 526 -10.63 31.67 32.72
CA GLY A 526 -9.98 30.90 31.64
C GLY A 526 -10.38 31.42 30.25
N GLY A 527 -10.75 30.54 29.37
CA GLY A 527 -11.11 30.85 27.99
C GLY A 527 -9.95 30.56 26.99
N PRO A 528 -10.21 30.61 25.71
CA PRO A 528 -9.20 30.28 24.68
C PRO A 528 -8.05 31.28 24.66
N ASP A 529 -6.85 30.85 24.30
CA ASP A 529 -5.68 31.71 24.14
C ASP A 529 -5.87 32.70 22.99
N PHE A 530 -6.52 32.28 21.94
CA PHE A 530 -6.88 33.08 20.76
C PHE A 530 -8.34 32.89 20.44
N LEU A 531 -9.02 33.94 20.00
CA LEU A 531 -10.40 33.90 19.54
C LEU A 531 -10.57 34.80 18.30
N ALA A 532 -11.19 34.26 17.29
CA ALA A 532 -11.64 34.98 16.14
C ALA A 532 -13.16 34.85 15.99
N VAL A 533 -13.86 35.95 15.82
CA VAL A 533 -15.31 36.01 15.62
C VAL A 533 -15.52 36.21 14.11
N PRO A 534 -16.18 35.28 13.38
CA PRO A 534 -16.55 35.51 12.00
C PRO A 534 -17.61 36.59 11.85
N GLN A 535 -17.54 37.36 10.77
CA GLN A 535 -18.43 38.49 10.54
C GLN A 535 -19.90 38.12 10.33
N ASP A 536 -20.11 36.99 9.58
CA ASP A 536 -21.42 36.53 9.10
C ASP A 536 -21.91 35.23 9.81
N ALA A 537 -21.20 34.72 10.82
CA ALA A 537 -21.42 33.39 11.34
C ALA A 537 -22.46 33.26 12.45
N GLY A 538 -23.47 34.09 12.47
CA GLY A 538 -24.72 33.82 13.22
C GLY A 538 -24.58 33.48 14.72
N GLY A 539 -23.52 33.96 15.41
CA GLY A 539 -23.39 33.80 16.84
C GLY A 539 -22.41 32.73 17.32
N THR A 540 -21.44 32.38 16.50
CA THR A 540 -20.33 31.46 16.86
C THR A 540 -18.98 32.14 16.73
N ALA A 541 -18.02 31.71 17.57
CA ALA A 541 -16.63 32.12 17.49
C ALA A 541 -15.72 30.93 17.40
N ILE A 542 -14.51 31.09 16.85
CA ILE A 542 -13.52 30.03 16.74
C ILE A 542 -12.34 30.41 17.66
N GLY A 543 -11.96 29.48 18.51
CA GLY A 543 -10.89 29.75 19.48
C GLY A 543 -9.87 28.62 19.48
N ALA A 544 -8.65 28.94 19.89
CA ALA A 544 -7.61 28.00 20.23
C ALA A 544 -7.24 28.08 21.68
N ASP A 545 -7.23 26.96 22.39
CA ASP A 545 -6.78 26.84 23.78
C ASP A 545 -5.62 25.82 23.82
N GLY A 546 -4.43 26.31 24.05
CA GLY A 546 -3.21 25.52 24.01
C GLY A 546 -3.04 24.81 22.66
N ARG A 547 -3.38 23.53 22.59
CA ARG A 547 -3.20 22.65 21.44
C ARG A 547 -4.50 22.31 20.73
N VAL A 548 -5.60 22.89 21.10
CA VAL A 548 -6.94 22.51 20.63
C VAL A 548 -7.61 23.70 19.98
N VAL A 549 -8.10 23.50 18.75
CA VAL A 549 -8.96 24.48 18.05
C VAL A 549 -10.41 24.03 18.16
N SER A 550 -11.28 24.95 18.57
CA SER A 550 -12.68 24.67 18.88
C SER A 550 -13.62 25.79 18.43
N VAL A 551 -14.88 25.41 18.24
CA VAL A 551 -15.99 26.36 18.09
C VAL A 551 -16.53 26.73 19.45
N TYR A 552 -16.77 28.00 19.67
CA TYR A 552 -17.34 28.56 20.87
C TYR A 552 -18.65 29.29 20.54
N ASP A 553 -19.55 29.37 21.52
CA ASP A 553 -20.69 30.27 21.45
C ASP A 553 -20.29 31.71 21.84
N MET A 554 -21.19 32.66 21.67
CA MET A 554 -20.92 34.06 22.06
C MET A 554 -20.90 34.29 23.57
N THR A 555 -21.08 33.25 24.38
CA THR A 555 -20.87 33.26 25.83
C THR A 555 -19.54 32.66 26.25
N LEU A 556 -18.69 32.33 25.26
CA LEU A 556 -17.36 31.70 25.39
C LEU A 556 -17.39 30.26 25.95
N ASN A 557 -18.53 29.57 25.83
CA ASN A 557 -18.56 28.14 26.09
C ASN A 557 -18.09 27.35 24.84
N GLN A 558 -17.26 26.38 25.09
CA GLN A 558 -16.82 25.47 24.01
C GLN A 558 -18.01 24.61 23.54
N VAL A 559 -18.38 24.74 22.30
CA VAL A 559 -19.45 23.97 21.66
C VAL A 559 -18.93 22.68 21.04
N ARG A 560 -17.80 22.78 20.32
CA ARG A 560 -17.25 21.64 19.57
C ARG A 560 -15.76 21.78 19.32
N THR A 561 -15.00 20.70 19.43
CA THR A 561 -13.60 20.62 19.03
C THR A 561 -13.51 20.40 17.52
N LEU A 562 -12.67 21.18 16.84
CA LEU A 562 -12.35 20.99 15.43
C LEU A 562 -11.15 20.07 15.23
N SER A 563 -10.08 20.29 15.98
CA SER A 563 -8.88 19.45 15.93
C SER A 563 -7.99 19.67 17.16
N ALA A 564 -7.06 18.71 17.37
CA ALA A 564 -5.99 18.83 18.34
C ALA A 564 -4.63 18.69 17.64
N PHE A 565 -3.58 19.24 18.24
CA PHE A 565 -2.23 19.27 17.70
C PHE A 565 -1.19 18.74 18.69
N SER A 566 -0.03 18.30 18.17
CA SER A 566 1.11 17.95 19.03
C SER A 566 1.74 19.16 19.73
N TRP A 567 1.66 20.34 19.11
CA TRP A 567 2.25 21.57 19.56
C TRP A 567 1.18 22.65 19.82
N PRO A 568 1.44 23.63 20.66
CA PRO A 568 0.52 24.74 20.86
C PRO A 568 0.22 25.48 19.54
N VAL A 569 -1.00 25.96 19.42
CA VAL A 569 -1.42 26.83 18.33
C VAL A 569 -0.82 28.22 18.59
N ASP A 570 -0.20 28.80 17.57
CA ASP A 570 0.43 30.13 17.66
C ASP A 570 -0.26 31.21 16.82
N SER A 571 -1.09 30.79 15.86
CA SER A 571 -1.88 31.73 15.04
C SER A 571 -3.14 31.07 14.55
N LEU A 572 -4.21 31.87 14.42
CA LEU A 572 -5.53 31.46 13.98
C LEU A 572 -6.10 32.51 13.04
N ALA A 573 -6.62 32.08 11.86
CA ALA A 573 -7.36 32.93 10.94
C ALA A 573 -8.67 32.25 10.52
N VAL A 574 -9.74 33.05 10.34
CA VAL A 574 -11.08 32.55 10.05
C VAL A 574 -11.66 33.30 8.86
N SER A 575 -12.38 32.61 7.96
CA SER A 575 -13.12 33.25 6.85
C SER A 575 -14.29 34.09 7.39
N GLY A 576 -14.73 35.09 6.63
CA GLY A 576 -15.82 35.99 7.02
C GLY A 576 -17.13 35.28 7.33
N ASP A 577 -17.44 34.19 6.62
CA ASP A 577 -18.61 33.33 6.86
C ASP A 577 -18.43 32.29 7.98
N GLY A 578 -17.26 32.25 8.60
CA GLY A 578 -16.94 31.31 9.66
C GLY A 578 -16.79 29.84 9.25
N LYS A 579 -16.85 29.54 7.95
CA LYS A 579 -16.84 28.14 7.46
C LYS A 579 -15.44 27.55 7.33
N LEU A 580 -14.41 28.38 7.20
CA LEU A 580 -13.02 27.97 7.06
C LEU A 580 -12.17 28.59 8.17
N VAL A 581 -11.28 27.77 8.70
CA VAL A 581 -10.34 28.12 9.77
C VAL A 581 -8.95 27.66 9.38
N ALA A 582 -7.98 28.56 9.42
CA ALA A 582 -6.57 28.20 9.28
C ALA A 582 -5.89 28.34 10.65
N ALA A 583 -5.09 27.36 11.05
CA ALA A 583 -4.31 27.41 12.27
C ALA A 583 -2.86 27.02 11.99
N SER A 584 -1.92 27.72 12.62
CA SER A 584 -0.51 27.33 12.68
C SER A 584 -0.13 26.96 14.10
N THR A 585 0.93 26.16 14.22
CA THR A 585 1.45 25.66 15.50
C THR A 585 2.92 26.03 15.67
N ASP A 586 3.39 25.99 16.89
CA ASP A 586 4.77 26.36 17.29
C ASP A 586 5.88 25.64 16.53
N ASP A 587 5.61 24.46 16.01
CA ASP A 587 6.54 23.70 15.17
C ASP A 587 6.46 24.07 13.68
N GLY A 588 5.62 25.05 13.32
CA GLY A 588 5.44 25.50 11.95
C GLY A 588 4.41 24.69 11.14
N ALA A 589 3.68 23.75 11.73
CA ALA A 589 2.60 23.05 11.03
C ALA A 589 1.43 24.00 10.75
N ILE A 590 0.84 23.89 9.53
CA ILE A 590 -0.29 24.71 9.10
C ILE A 590 -1.39 23.80 8.60
N SER A 591 -2.59 23.99 9.17
CA SER A 591 -3.76 23.18 8.84
C SER A 591 -4.98 24.07 8.56
N LEU A 592 -5.76 23.66 7.56
CA LEU A 592 -7.01 24.28 7.17
C LEU A 592 -8.19 23.38 7.55
N PHE A 593 -9.18 23.95 8.24
CA PHE A 593 -10.37 23.24 8.73
C PHE A 593 -11.64 23.81 8.13
N SER A 594 -12.69 23.01 8.13
CA SER A 594 -14.06 23.42 7.85
C SER A 594 -14.90 23.30 9.12
N THR A 595 -15.67 24.34 9.43
CA THR A 595 -16.66 24.29 10.52
C THR A 595 -17.96 23.62 10.11
N GLU A 596 -18.23 23.47 8.81
CA GLU A 596 -19.45 22.85 8.28
C GLU A 596 -19.36 21.33 8.12
N ARG A 597 -18.15 20.76 8.13
CA ARG A 597 -18.00 19.31 8.02
C ARG A 597 -18.45 18.64 9.31
N ASP A 598 -19.43 17.78 9.20
CA ASP A 598 -19.83 16.89 10.26
C ASP A 598 -18.97 15.63 10.23
N ARG A 599 -18.72 15.07 11.41
CA ARG A 599 -17.74 14.00 11.70
C ARG A 599 -17.77 12.84 10.74
N GLY A 600 -16.80 12.80 9.84
CA GLY A 600 -16.58 11.73 8.87
C GLY A 600 -17.67 11.62 7.79
N GLY A 601 -18.54 12.59 7.68
CA GLY A 601 -19.61 12.64 6.69
C GLY A 601 -19.81 14.03 6.09
N THR A 602 -20.43 14.06 4.94
CA THR A 602 -20.93 15.30 4.35
C THR A 602 -22.36 15.49 4.87
N ALA A 603 -22.63 16.59 5.56
CA ALA A 603 -24.00 16.92 5.97
C ALA A 603 -24.89 17.02 4.74
N VAL A 604 -26.03 16.38 4.79
CA VAL A 604 -27.02 16.30 3.71
C VAL A 604 -28.29 17.01 4.17
N ALA A 605 -28.92 17.73 3.30
CA ALA A 605 -30.17 18.38 3.61
C ALA A 605 -31.25 17.37 3.95
N ASN A 606 -31.90 17.52 5.10
CA ASN A 606 -33.12 16.81 5.48
C ASN A 606 -34.30 17.80 5.50
N PRO A 607 -34.80 18.24 4.34
CA PRO A 607 -35.74 19.34 4.22
C PRO A 607 -37.08 19.05 4.90
N GLN A 608 -37.37 17.78 5.11
CA GLN A 608 -38.64 17.33 5.70
C GLN A 608 -38.46 16.87 7.17
N GLN A 609 -37.27 16.97 7.71
CA GLN A 609 -36.96 16.55 9.09
C GLN A 609 -37.41 15.12 9.40
N VAL A 610 -37.21 14.20 8.45
CA VAL A 610 -37.46 12.76 8.65
C VAL A 610 -36.65 12.27 9.85
N LYS A 611 -37.26 11.53 10.74
CA LYS A 611 -36.62 10.99 11.95
C LYS A 611 -36.26 9.51 11.78
N ALA A 612 -35.35 9.04 12.61
CA ALA A 612 -34.93 7.64 12.59
C ALA A 612 -36.09 6.64 12.85
N GLU A 613 -37.10 7.05 13.60
CA GLU A 613 -38.30 6.27 13.93
C GLU A 613 -39.23 6.05 12.71
N GLU A 614 -39.13 6.93 11.72
CA GLU A 614 -39.92 6.86 10.47
C GLU A 614 -39.27 5.96 9.40
N LEU A 615 -38.12 5.30 9.70
CA LEU A 615 -37.48 4.38 8.78
C LEU A 615 -38.08 2.96 8.90
N ILE A 616 -38.33 2.37 7.76
CA ILE A 616 -38.71 0.94 7.70
C ILE A 616 -37.51 0.08 8.10
N ALA A 617 -37.78 -1.06 8.71
CA ALA A 617 -36.77 -1.94 9.33
C ALA A 617 -35.57 -2.27 8.44
N ASP A 618 -35.72 -2.27 7.11
CA ASP A 618 -34.65 -2.57 6.16
C ASP A 618 -33.78 -1.37 5.79
N GLY A 619 -34.06 -0.16 6.32
CA GLY A 619 -33.29 1.04 6.04
C GLY A 619 -33.31 1.53 4.59
N ARG A 620 -34.30 1.15 3.82
CA ARG A 620 -34.43 1.51 2.38
C ARG A 620 -35.39 2.65 2.12
N LEU A 621 -36.44 2.74 2.92
CA LEU A 621 -37.49 3.71 2.80
C LEU A 621 -37.70 4.42 4.12
N ALA A 622 -38.02 5.70 4.06
CA ALA A 622 -38.63 6.43 5.14
C ALA A 622 -40.10 6.68 4.80
N VAL A 623 -40.97 6.51 5.78
CA VAL A 623 -42.40 6.73 5.66
C VAL A 623 -42.79 7.77 6.67
N ARG A 624 -43.47 8.80 6.23
CA ARG A 624 -43.98 9.87 7.07
C ARG A 624 -45.49 10.05 6.90
N GLU A 625 -46.22 9.96 7.98
CA GLU A 625 -47.63 10.23 7.96
C GLU A 625 -47.91 11.72 7.72
N VAL A 626 -48.78 12.02 6.77
CA VAL A 626 -49.16 13.39 6.38
C VAL A 626 -50.63 13.44 6.03
N ASN A 627 -51.45 14.17 6.82
CA ASN A 627 -52.87 14.47 6.50
C ASN A 627 -53.75 13.27 6.11
N GLY A 628 -53.58 12.11 6.75
CA GLY A 628 -54.39 10.92 6.49
C GLY A 628 -53.87 9.97 5.41
N GLY A 629 -52.65 10.19 4.94
CA GLY A 629 -51.93 9.31 4.07
C GLY A 629 -50.45 9.25 4.46
N SER A 630 -49.62 8.66 3.63
CA SER A 630 -48.17 8.49 3.91
C SER A 630 -47.31 8.95 2.74
N ASP A 631 -46.35 9.81 3.02
CA ASP A 631 -45.28 10.16 2.09
C ASP A 631 -44.17 9.14 2.16
N LEU A 632 -43.71 8.65 1.00
CA LEU A 632 -42.61 7.70 0.86
C LEU A 632 -41.34 8.38 0.37
N TRP A 633 -40.23 8.05 1.02
CA TRP A 633 -38.90 8.61 0.72
C TRP A 633 -37.91 7.46 0.53
N ALA A 634 -37.11 7.52 -0.51
CA ALA A 634 -36.02 6.56 -0.71
C ALA A 634 -34.66 7.18 -0.38
N VAL A 635 -33.75 6.32 -0.01
CA VAL A 635 -32.35 6.67 0.19
C VAL A 635 -31.69 6.87 -1.17
N ALA A 636 -31.08 8.06 -1.38
CA ALA A 636 -30.38 8.40 -2.59
C ALA A 636 -28.85 8.43 -2.41
N ASP A 637 -28.14 8.31 -3.52
CA ASP A 637 -26.69 8.47 -3.53
C ASP A 637 -26.26 9.94 -3.39
N GLY A 638 -25.15 10.15 -2.72
CA GLY A 638 -24.47 11.45 -2.64
C GLY A 638 -25.19 12.49 -1.80
N ALA A 639 -25.16 13.73 -2.24
CA ALA A 639 -25.67 14.88 -1.49
C ALA A 639 -27.20 14.97 -1.41
N ALA A 640 -27.92 14.17 -2.18
CA ALA A 640 -29.40 14.17 -2.20
C ALA A 640 -30.00 13.57 -0.92
N GLY A 641 -29.29 12.64 -0.28
CA GLY A 641 -29.72 12.02 0.98
C GLY A 641 -31.01 11.23 0.86
N LEU A 642 -32.12 11.82 1.26
CA LEU A 642 -33.47 11.27 1.08
C LEU A 642 -34.18 12.02 -0.04
N HIS A 643 -34.76 11.29 -0.99
CA HIS A 643 -35.60 11.89 -2.02
C HIS A 643 -37.02 11.37 -1.95
N ARG A 644 -37.99 12.25 -2.17
CA ARG A 644 -39.39 11.89 -2.14
C ARG A 644 -39.75 11.03 -3.35
N LEU A 645 -40.31 9.86 -3.12
CA LEU A 645 -40.83 8.98 -4.17
C LEU A 645 -42.26 9.38 -4.58
N GLY A 646 -43.13 9.60 -3.58
CA GLY A 646 -44.54 9.93 -3.82
C GLY A 646 -45.35 9.91 -2.53
N HIS A 647 -46.68 10.01 -2.72
CA HIS A 647 -47.67 9.93 -1.66
C HIS A 647 -48.58 8.74 -1.91
N VAL A 648 -49.02 8.11 -0.83
CA VAL A 648 -50.04 7.06 -0.84
C VAL A 648 -51.14 7.47 0.13
N ASP A 649 -52.41 7.39 -0.32
CA ASP A 649 -53.60 7.69 0.50
C ASP A 649 -53.92 6.53 1.45
N ALA A 650 -52.89 6.05 2.16
CA ALA A 650 -52.99 5.02 3.19
C ALA A 650 -52.13 5.39 4.39
N THR A 651 -52.73 5.33 5.57
CA THR A 651 -51.97 5.46 6.81
C THR A 651 -51.31 4.12 7.12
N LEU A 652 -50.02 4.11 7.24
CA LEU A 652 -49.21 2.92 7.51
C LEU A 652 -48.82 2.87 8.99
N ASP A 653 -49.26 1.85 9.71
CA ASP A 653 -48.83 1.57 11.08
C ASP A 653 -47.54 0.72 11.04
N LEU A 654 -46.38 1.39 11.13
CA LEU A 654 -45.05 0.77 11.12
C LEU A 654 -44.55 0.39 12.52
N GLY A 655 -45.45 0.35 13.53
CA GLY A 655 -45.10 0.00 14.90
C GLY A 655 -44.51 -1.40 15.10
N ASP A 656 -44.13 -1.73 16.35
CA ASP A 656 -43.49 -3.01 16.73
C ASP A 656 -44.34 -4.27 16.58
N SER A 657 -45.65 -4.15 16.28
CA SER A 657 -46.51 -5.27 15.97
C SER A 657 -46.37 -5.70 14.49
N PRO A 658 -46.78 -6.92 14.10
CA PRO A 658 -46.76 -7.36 12.70
C PRO A 658 -47.75 -6.52 11.88
N GLY A 659 -47.30 -5.32 11.61
CA GLY A 659 -48.05 -4.24 11.03
C GLY A 659 -47.90 -4.19 9.53
N ASP A 660 -48.34 -3.10 9.01
CA ASP A 660 -48.30 -2.78 7.61
C ASP A 660 -46.87 -2.79 7.06
N THR A 661 -46.71 -3.19 5.81
CA THR A 661 -45.42 -3.18 5.14
C THR A 661 -45.53 -2.50 3.77
N VAL A 662 -44.45 -1.82 3.40
CA VAL A 662 -44.34 -1.18 2.10
C VAL A 662 -42.94 -1.42 1.52
N VAL A 663 -42.88 -1.70 0.23
CA VAL A 663 -41.65 -1.82 -0.53
C VAL A 663 -41.76 -1.04 -1.83
N ALA A 664 -40.69 -0.41 -2.26
CA ALA A 664 -40.61 0.33 -3.51
C ALA A 664 -39.86 -0.44 -4.60
N SER A 665 -40.26 -0.25 -5.84
CA SER A 665 -39.54 -0.74 -7.00
C SER A 665 -38.17 -0.01 -7.13
N ALA A 666 -37.18 -0.67 -7.75
CA ALA A 666 -35.82 -0.12 -7.91
C ALA A 666 -35.78 1.19 -8.70
N ASP A 667 -36.74 1.41 -9.62
CA ASP A 667 -36.88 2.65 -10.39
C ASP A 667 -37.66 3.75 -9.63
N GLY A 668 -38.15 3.45 -8.43
CA GLY A 668 -38.86 4.40 -7.59
C GLY A 668 -40.24 4.82 -8.12
N THR A 669 -40.79 4.11 -9.15
CA THR A 669 -42.07 4.49 -9.77
C THR A 669 -43.27 3.81 -9.12
N ARG A 670 -43.07 2.67 -8.43
CA ARG A 670 -44.11 1.86 -7.83
C ARG A 670 -43.82 1.52 -6.38
N ALA A 671 -44.88 1.36 -5.62
CA ALA A 671 -44.83 0.75 -4.29
C ALA A 671 -45.83 -0.39 -4.19
N ALA A 672 -45.42 -1.46 -3.49
CA ALA A 672 -46.32 -2.51 -3.07
C ALA A 672 -46.56 -2.35 -1.56
N LEU A 673 -47.81 -2.35 -1.18
CA LEU A 673 -48.27 -2.19 0.20
C LEU A 673 -48.98 -3.45 0.66
N CYS A 674 -48.80 -3.79 1.92
CA CYS A 674 -49.59 -4.74 2.65
C CYS A 674 -50.14 -4.00 3.87
N VAL A 675 -51.41 -3.68 3.90
CA VAL A 675 -52.08 -2.96 4.96
C VAL A 675 -53.24 -3.82 5.50
N GLY A 676 -53.16 -4.21 6.76
CA GLY A 676 -54.18 -5.08 7.34
C GLY A 676 -54.35 -6.42 6.60
N GLY A 677 -53.29 -6.92 5.95
CA GLY A 677 -53.30 -8.15 5.14
C GLY A 677 -53.79 -7.96 3.70
N MET A 678 -54.18 -6.75 3.31
CA MET A 678 -54.54 -6.38 1.95
C MET A 678 -53.31 -5.96 1.16
N LEU A 679 -53.14 -6.56 -0.01
CA LEU A 679 -52.08 -6.26 -0.94
C LEU A 679 -52.54 -5.26 -1.98
N SER A 680 -51.78 -4.21 -2.22
CA SER A 680 -52.05 -3.21 -3.25
C SER A 680 -50.80 -2.76 -3.94
N LEU A 681 -50.86 -2.48 -5.24
CA LEU A 681 -49.82 -1.87 -6.04
C LEU A 681 -50.17 -0.41 -6.30
N TRP A 682 -49.22 0.48 -6.06
CA TRP A 682 -49.41 1.91 -6.22
C TRP A 682 -48.45 2.49 -7.27
N ASP A 683 -48.95 3.42 -8.08
CA ASP A 683 -48.13 4.28 -8.90
C ASP A 683 -47.76 5.53 -8.05
N LEU A 684 -46.52 5.67 -7.72
CA LEU A 684 -46.02 6.74 -6.84
C LEU A 684 -46.08 8.13 -7.53
N SER A 685 -46.03 8.17 -8.84
CA SER A 685 -46.13 9.44 -9.60
C SER A 685 -47.57 9.95 -9.64
N ALA A 686 -48.55 9.05 -9.73
CA ALA A 686 -49.95 9.37 -9.73
C ALA A 686 -50.57 9.47 -8.32
N GLY A 687 -49.88 8.91 -7.30
CA GLY A 687 -50.39 8.79 -5.95
C GLY A 687 -51.67 7.91 -5.84
N ALA A 688 -51.81 6.95 -6.74
CA ALA A 688 -53.04 6.17 -6.89
C ALA A 688 -52.75 4.66 -7.06
N PRO A 689 -53.69 3.77 -6.67
CA PRO A 689 -53.59 2.34 -6.93
C PRO A 689 -53.39 2.04 -8.42
N ALA A 690 -52.41 1.20 -8.74
CA ALA A 690 -52.00 0.86 -10.11
C ALA A 690 -52.48 -0.52 -10.56
N GLY A 691 -53.26 -1.24 -9.75
CA GLY A 691 -53.72 -2.59 -10.01
C GLY A 691 -54.85 -3.04 -9.06
N PRO A 692 -55.32 -4.25 -9.20
CA PRO A 692 -56.31 -4.81 -8.28
C PRO A 692 -55.71 -5.02 -6.88
N GLU A 693 -56.56 -4.96 -5.88
CA GLU A 693 -56.20 -5.39 -4.54
C GLU A 693 -56.20 -6.92 -4.46
N GLY A 694 -55.37 -7.50 -3.61
CA GLY A 694 -55.24 -8.92 -3.41
C GLY A 694 -55.12 -9.28 -1.94
N THR A 695 -55.37 -10.53 -1.64
CA THR A 695 -55.16 -11.11 -0.29
C THR A 695 -54.59 -12.50 -0.43
N LEU A 696 -53.79 -12.91 0.55
CA LEU A 696 -53.40 -14.30 0.73
C LEU A 696 -54.16 -14.88 1.91
N PRO A 697 -55.31 -15.57 1.68
CA PRO A 697 -56.26 -15.95 2.72
C PRO A 697 -55.71 -16.85 3.83
N ALA A 698 -54.59 -17.52 3.59
CA ALA A 698 -53.98 -18.43 4.55
C ALA A 698 -52.95 -17.76 5.48
N GLU A 699 -52.63 -16.47 5.25
CA GLU A 699 -51.54 -15.79 5.93
C GLU A 699 -52.05 -14.58 6.72
N ASP A 700 -51.98 -14.69 8.03
CA ASP A 700 -52.34 -13.63 8.97
C ASP A 700 -51.15 -12.69 9.29
N ARG A 701 -49.94 -13.02 8.79
CA ARG A 701 -48.71 -12.28 9.05
C ARG A 701 -47.85 -12.09 7.79
N LEU A 702 -48.48 -11.64 6.72
CA LEU A 702 -47.74 -11.39 5.48
C LEU A 702 -46.93 -10.11 5.58
N ARG A 703 -45.63 -10.22 5.26
CA ARG A 703 -44.73 -9.10 5.19
C ARG A 703 -44.07 -9.02 3.82
N LEU A 704 -44.14 -7.87 3.17
CA LEU A 704 -43.44 -7.62 1.93
C LEU A 704 -41.96 -7.41 2.24
N LEU A 705 -41.06 -7.99 1.43
CA LEU A 705 -39.64 -7.92 1.61
C LEU A 705 -38.93 -7.01 0.59
N ALA A 706 -39.19 -7.22 -0.71
CA ALA A 706 -38.61 -6.43 -1.78
C ALA A 706 -39.28 -6.72 -3.13
N PHE A 707 -39.20 -5.78 -4.06
CA PHE A 707 -39.37 -6.06 -5.47
C PHE A 707 -38.20 -6.88 -6.01
N VAL A 708 -38.48 -7.81 -6.93
CA VAL A 708 -37.43 -8.38 -7.77
C VAL A 708 -36.91 -7.30 -8.75
N PRO A 709 -35.71 -7.42 -9.31
CA PRO A 709 -35.09 -6.36 -10.10
C PRO A 709 -35.86 -5.87 -11.31
N ASP A 710 -36.73 -6.71 -11.89
CA ASP A 710 -37.52 -6.33 -13.06
C ASP A 710 -38.89 -5.66 -12.70
N GLY A 711 -39.13 -5.48 -11.40
CA GLY A 711 -40.36 -4.81 -10.90
C GLY A 711 -41.67 -5.53 -11.16
N THR A 712 -41.64 -6.76 -11.70
CA THR A 712 -42.87 -7.51 -12.05
C THR A 712 -43.39 -8.38 -10.92
N ARG A 713 -42.57 -8.66 -9.92
CA ARG A 713 -42.89 -9.51 -8.78
C ARG A 713 -42.36 -8.92 -7.48
N VAL A 714 -42.96 -9.37 -6.40
CA VAL A 714 -42.59 -9.00 -5.04
C VAL A 714 -42.29 -10.27 -4.24
N LEU A 715 -41.17 -10.21 -3.52
CA LEU A 715 -40.83 -11.19 -2.50
C LEU A 715 -41.58 -10.84 -1.22
N ALA A 716 -42.27 -11.80 -0.66
CA ALA A 716 -43.01 -11.63 0.57
C ALA A 716 -42.80 -12.83 1.49
N ARG A 717 -42.93 -12.60 2.77
CA ARG A 717 -42.84 -13.62 3.78
C ARG A 717 -44.15 -13.76 4.52
N GLY A 718 -44.65 -14.98 4.64
CA GLY A 718 -45.66 -15.40 5.59
C GLY A 718 -45.06 -15.97 6.87
N ARG A 719 -45.83 -16.73 7.63
CA ARG A 719 -45.40 -17.28 8.91
C ARG A 719 -44.23 -18.26 8.76
N ASN A 720 -44.34 -19.19 7.80
CA ASN A 720 -43.36 -20.23 7.50
C ASN A 720 -43.13 -20.43 6.00
N THR A 721 -43.47 -19.44 5.20
CA THR A 721 -43.38 -19.53 3.74
C THR A 721 -42.81 -18.23 3.16
N LEU A 722 -41.90 -18.39 2.24
CA LEU A 722 -41.37 -17.31 1.40
C LEU A 722 -42.12 -17.36 0.06
N TYR A 723 -42.74 -16.27 -0.31
CA TYR A 723 -43.57 -16.15 -1.52
C TYR A 723 -42.90 -15.28 -2.57
N VAL A 724 -43.10 -15.64 -3.81
CA VAL A 724 -42.91 -14.79 -4.99
C VAL A 724 -44.27 -14.48 -5.58
N LEU A 725 -44.73 -13.24 -5.46
CA LEU A 725 -46.05 -12.78 -5.88
C LEU A 725 -45.97 -11.98 -7.18
N ASP A 726 -46.87 -12.23 -8.11
CA ASP A 726 -47.02 -11.36 -9.30
C ASP A 726 -47.73 -10.05 -8.91
N THR A 727 -47.13 -8.92 -9.22
CA THR A 727 -47.62 -7.59 -8.77
C THR A 727 -48.91 -7.15 -9.46
N ARG A 728 -49.34 -7.80 -10.52
CA ARG A 728 -50.55 -7.46 -11.26
C ARG A 728 -51.77 -8.26 -10.83
N THR A 729 -51.56 -9.51 -10.38
CA THR A 729 -52.63 -10.45 -10.01
C THR A 729 -52.63 -10.80 -8.54
N TRP A 730 -51.54 -10.60 -7.86
CA TRP A 730 -51.20 -11.06 -6.51
C TRP A 730 -51.21 -12.58 -6.35
N GLU A 731 -51.19 -13.31 -7.47
CA GLU A 731 -51.09 -14.77 -7.45
C GLU A 731 -49.68 -15.20 -7.04
N THR A 732 -49.60 -16.28 -6.29
CA THR A 732 -48.32 -16.91 -5.92
C THR A 732 -47.73 -17.60 -7.14
N VAL A 733 -46.53 -17.16 -7.53
CA VAL A 733 -45.78 -17.72 -8.64
C VAL A 733 -44.83 -18.81 -8.15
N GLN A 734 -44.28 -18.66 -6.97
CA GLN A 734 -43.41 -19.64 -6.30
C GLN A 734 -43.56 -19.50 -4.80
N GLU A 735 -43.36 -20.62 -4.10
CA GLU A 735 -43.31 -20.68 -2.65
C GLU A 735 -42.20 -21.58 -2.19
N GLU A 736 -41.50 -21.19 -1.09
CA GLU A 736 -40.47 -21.97 -0.42
C GLU A 736 -40.79 -22.06 1.06
N THR A 737 -40.61 -23.26 1.65
CA THR A 737 -40.83 -23.45 3.08
C THR A 737 -39.64 -22.97 3.87
N ILE A 738 -39.87 -22.13 4.87
CA ILE A 738 -38.87 -21.57 5.79
C ILE A 738 -39.31 -21.81 7.23
N ASP A 739 -38.41 -21.62 8.18
CA ASP A 739 -38.75 -21.76 9.60
C ASP A 739 -39.64 -20.60 10.06
N GLU A 740 -40.49 -20.85 11.05
CA GLU A 740 -41.28 -19.81 11.68
C GLU A 740 -40.34 -18.76 12.33
N ASP A 741 -40.62 -17.49 12.08
CA ASP A 741 -39.81 -16.39 12.57
C ASP A 741 -40.67 -15.31 13.21
N PHE A 742 -40.24 -14.81 14.34
CA PHE A 742 -40.95 -13.79 15.12
C PHE A 742 -40.43 -12.38 14.87
N GLY A 743 -39.55 -12.14 13.87
CA GLY A 743 -39.24 -10.75 13.55
C GLY A 743 -37.94 -10.40 12.86
N GLY A 744 -37.05 -11.33 12.50
CA GLY A 744 -35.75 -10.90 11.92
C GLY A 744 -35.01 -11.93 11.10
N GLY A 745 -35.50 -13.17 11.02
CA GLY A 745 -34.75 -14.30 10.43
C GLY A 745 -34.77 -14.36 8.90
N THR A 746 -35.28 -13.34 8.21
CA THR A 746 -35.30 -13.30 6.74
C THR A 746 -34.82 -11.94 6.26
N ALA A 747 -33.90 -11.93 5.29
CA ALA A 747 -33.40 -10.72 4.66
C ALA A 747 -33.33 -10.85 3.14
N VAL A 748 -33.39 -9.71 2.48
CA VAL A 748 -33.27 -9.59 1.02
C VAL A 748 -32.12 -8.61 0.73
N SER A 749 -31.26 -8.92 -0.26
CA SER A 749 -30.22 -8.02 -0.72
C SER A 749 -30.84 -6.72 -1.29
N LEU A 750 -30.07 -5.62 -1.23
CA LEU A 750 -30.53 -4.30 -1.69
C LEU A 750 -30.97 -4.31 -3.16
N ASP A 751 -30.34 -5.14 -3.98
CA ASP A 751 -30.68 -5.29 -5.39
C ASP A 751 -31.88 -6.24 -5.66
N GLY A 752 -32.47 -6.80 -4.61
CA GLY A 752 -33.64 -7.73 -4.73
C GLY A 752 -33.30 -9.08 -5.35
N THR A 753 -32.01 -9.41 -5.54
CA THR A 753 -31.59 -10.63 -6.24
C THR A 753 -31.36 -11.82 -5.31
N THR A 754 -31.14 -11.60 -4.04
CA THR A 754 -30.74 -12.64 -3.09
C THR A 754 -31.62 -12.58 -1.84
N VAL A 755 -32.09 -13.73 -1.39
CA VAL A 755 -32.85 -13.90 -0.15
C VAL A 755 -32.09 -14.84 0.77
N ALA A 756 -32.10 -14.58 2.05
CA ALA A 756 -31.59 -15.48 3.07
C ALA A 756 -32.61 -15.66 4.17
N ALA A 757 -32.85 -16.91 4.58
CA ALA A 757 -33.75 -17.26 5.67
C ALA A 757 -33.30 -18.55 6.35
N SER A 758 -33.88 -18.84 7.53
CA SER A 758 -33.71 -20.10 8.22
C SER A 758 -34.56 -21.20 7.59
N VAL A 759 -33.98 -22.39 7.41
CA VAL A 759 -34.65 -23.61 6.96
C VAL A 759 -34.12 -24.77 7.80
N SER A 760 -34.97 -25.35 8.61
CA SER A 760 -34.65 -26.47 9.54
C SER A 760 -33.47 -26.11 10.49
N GLY A 761 -33.43 -24.88 10.95
CA GLY A 761 -32.39 -24.36 11.83
C GLY A 761 -31.08 -23.93 11.14
N ASP A 762 -30.96 -24.10 9.83
CA ASP A 762 -29.78 -23.72 9.04
C ASP A 762 -30.10 -22.51 8.17
N LEU A 763 -29.07 -21.68 7.93
CA LEU A 763 -29.17 -20.55 7.02
C LEU A 763 -29.20 -21.03 5.56
N THR A 764 -30.28 -20.78 4.86
CA THR A 764 -30.37 -21.03 3.41
C THR A 764 -30.43 -19.70 2.66
N VAL A 765 -29.66 -19.63 1.57
CA VAL A 765 -29.57 -18.47 0.69
C VAL A 765 -30.08 -18.86 -0.69
N TRP A 766 -31.03 -18.11 -1.21
CA TRP A 766 -31.58 -18.26 -2.58
C TRP A 766 -31.13 -17.08 -3.44
N ARG A 767 -31.00 -17.36 -4.74
CA ARG A 767 -30.81 -16.32 -5.74
C ARG A 767 -31.98 -16.30 -6.72
N TRP A 768 -32.46 -15.10 -6.96
CA TRP A 768 -33.47 -14.84 -7.94
C TRP A 768 -32.93 -14.80 -9.36
N SER A 769 -33.61 -15.43 -10.29
CA SER A 769 -33.43 -15.23 -11.73
C SER A 769 -34.73 -15.25 -12.44
N ARG A 770 -34.88 -14.47 -13.52
CA ARG A 770 -36.14 -14.38 -14.28
C ARG A 770 -36.60 -15.72 -14.85
N GLU A 771 -35.64 -16.59 -15.23
CA GLU A 771 -35.92 -17.88 -15.88
C GLU A 771 -36.30 -18.99 -14.90
N ARG A 772 -35.66 -19.00 -13.72
CA ARG A 772 -35.77 -20.13 -12.76
C ARG A 772 -36.45 -19.75 -11.45
N GLY A 773 -36.79 -18.47 -11.27
CA GLY A 773 -37.29 -17.98 -10.00
C GLY A 773 -36.23 -17.97 -8.91
N LEU A 774 -36.61 -18.21 -7.67
CA LEU A 774 -35.71 -18.39 -6.54
C LEU A 774 -35.10 -19.80 -6.62
N THR A 775 -33.78 -19.86 -6.58
CA THR A 775 -33.03 -21.11 -6.55
C THR A 775 -32.06 -21.10 -5.37
N PRO A 776 -31.99 -22.16 -4.54
CA PRO A 776 -31.07 -22.23 -3.43
C PRO A 776 -29.62 -22.29 -3.95
N VAL A 777 -28.77 -21.41 -3.45
CA VAL A 777 -27.35 -21.34 -3.84
C VAL A 777 -26.43 -21.79 -2.72
N ARG A 778 -26.85 -21.68 -1.48
CA ARG A 778 -26.09 -22.07 -0.31
C ARG A 778 -26.96 -22.42 0.87
N THR A 779 -26.61 -23.50 1.57
CA THR A 779 -27.05 -23.76 2.95
C THR A 779 -25.80 -23.81 3.83
N ALA A 780 -25.79 -23.05 4.91
CA ALA A 780 -24.70 -22.98 5.88
C ALA A 780 -25.23 -23.44 7.24
N ALA A 781 -24.49 -24.32 7.90
CA ALA A 781 -24.80 -24.74 9.25
C ALA A 781 -24.50 -23.57 10.21
N VAL A 782 -25.50 -22.79 10.47
CA VAL A 782 -25.51 -21.68 11.43
C VAL A 782 -26.73 -21.96 12.30
N ASP A 783 -26.50 -22.26 13.56
CA ASP A 783 -27.58 -22.56 14.52
C ASP A 783 -28.47 -21.32 14.68
N LEU A 784 -29.57 -21.30 13.95
CA LEU A 784 -30.49 -20.18 13.92
C LEU A 784 -31.67 -20.48 14.86
N ASP A 785 -31.90 -19.61 15.82
CA ASP A 785 -33.06 -19.59 16.66
C ASP A 785 -34.07 -18.49 16.26
N ILE A 786 -35.20 -18.48 16.92
CA ILE A 786 -36.29 -17.53 16.65
C ILE A 786 -35.97 -16.05 16.94
N HIS A 787 -34.84 -15.79 17.56
CA HIS A 787 -34.37 -14.43 17.92
C HIS A 787 -33.31 -13.90 16.99
N ASN A 788 -32.92 -14.65 15.96
CA ASN A 788 -31.84 -14.26 15.06
C ASN A 788 -32.30 -13.22 14.04
N ALA A 789 -31.45 -12.21 13.88
CA ALA A 789 -31.64 -11.23 12.79
C ALA A 789 -30.63 -11.54 11.66
N VAL A 790 -31.12 -11.57 10.43
CA VAL A 790 -30.34 -11.85 9.24
C VAL A 790 -30.16 -10.56 8.44
N PHE A 791 -28.98 -10.31 7.94
CA PHE A 791 -28.62 -9.15 7.12
C PHE A 791 -27.81 -9.61 5.92
N LEU A 792 -28.10 -9.05 4.76
CA LEU A 792 -27.42 -9.34 3.51
C LEU A 792 -26.59 -8.15 3.04
N SER A 793 -25.43 -8.44 2.45
CA SER A 793 -24.72 -7.45 1.65
C SER A 793 -25.54 -7.05 0.42
N ARG A 794 -25.19 -5.91 -0.19
CA ARG A 794 -25.93 -5.31 -1.29
C ARG A 794 -26.31 -6.30 -2.40
N GLY A 795 -25.35 -7.09 -2.89
CA GLY A 795 -25.54 -8.10 -3.95
C GLY A 795 -25.65 -9.53 -3.42
N GLY A 796 -25.82 -9.70 -2.10
CA GLY A 796 -26.00 -11.01 -1.48
C GLY A 796 -24.72 -11.87 -1.43
N GLU A 797 -23.53 -11.26 -1.50
CA GLU A 797 -22.26 -12.00 -1.44
C GLU A 797 -21.93 -12.47 -0.02
N LYS A 798 -22.37 -11.72 0.98
CA LYS A 798 -22.16 -12.01 2.41
C LYS A 798 -23.48 -11.92 3.18
N VAL A 799 -23.58 -12.77 4.19
CA VAL A 799 -24.69 -12.76 5.16
C VAL A 799 -24.12 -12.54 6.56
N ALA A 800 -24.75 -11.69 7.33
CA ALA A 800 -24.51 -11.56 8.76
C ALA A 800 -25.75 -12.05 9.51
N VAL A 801 -25.55 -12.93 10.47
CA VAL A 801 -26.59 -13.44 11.36
C VAL A 801 -26.24 -13.00 12.78
N ALA A 802 -27.12 -12.24 13.40
CA ALA A 802 -26.99 -11.88 14.80
C ALA A 802 -27.85 -12.81 15.65
N ASP A 803 -27.28 -13.51 16.61
CA ASP A 803 -27.97 -14.41 17.53
C ASP A 803 -28.65 -13.67 18.70
N GLY A 804 -29.40 -14.39 19.53
CA GLY A 804 -30.08 -13.85 20.71
C GLY A 804 -29.10 -13.22 21.74
N ASP A 805 -27.84 -13.62 21.76
CA ASP A 805 -26.75 -13.05 22.55
C ASP A 805 -26.03 -11.90 21.82
N LEU A 806 -26.54 -11.51 20.65
CA LEU A 806 -26.03 -10.44 19.78
C LEU A 806 -24.60 -10.69 19.25
N ARG A 807 -24.20 -11.95 19.14
CA ARG A 807 -22.99 -12.32 18.41
C ARG A 807 -23.33 -12.41 16.93
N ILE A 808 -22.37 -12.02 16.10
CA ILE A 808 -22.54 -12.04 14.66
C ILE A 808 -21.81 -13.23 14.06
N THR A 809 -22.54 -14.08 13.37
CA THR A 809 -21.97 -15.08 12.47
C THR A 809 -21.98 -14.52 11.06
N LEU A 810 -20.80 -14.43 10.46
CA LEU A 810 -20.61 -13.99 9.08
C LEU A 810 -20.50 -15.21 8.18
N VAL A 811 -21.23 -15.20 7.06
CA VAL A 811 -21.20 -16.25 6.05
C VAL A 811 -20.82 -15.65 4.70
N ASP A 812 -19.77 -16.16 4.09
CA ASP A 812 -19.43 -15.89 2.69
C ASP A 812 -20.22 -16.87 1.80
N VAL A 813 -21.13 -16.35 0.99
CA VAL A 813 -22.08 -17.16 0.24
C VAL A 813 -21.39 -18.02 -0.83
N ALA A 814 -20.34 -17.52 -1.45
CA ALA A 814 -19.64 -18.23 -2.51
C ALA A 814 -18.81 -19.41 -1.96
N SER A 815 -18.06 -19.19 -0.90
CA SER A 815 -17.18 -20.21 -0.31
C SER A 815 -17.84 -21.05 0.78
N GLY A 816 -18.93 -20.58 1.39
CA GLY A 816 -19.56 -21.19 2.58
C GLY A 816 -18.70 -21.04 3.86
N ARG A 817 -17.67 -20.21 3.85
CA ARG A 817 -16.84 -19.96 5.05
C ARG A 817 -17.64 -19.16 6.06
N THR A 818 -17.60 -19.60 7.30
CA THR A 818 -18.21 -18.92 8.43
C THR A 818 -17.15 -18.31 9.32
N ALA A 819 -17.44 -17.15 9.90
CA ALA A 819 -16.63 -16.50 10.93
C ALA A 819 -17.54 -15.98 12.03
N LEU A 820 -17.23 -16.31 13.28
CA LEU A 820 -17.98 -15.84 14.43
C LEU A 820 -17.30 -14.61 15.01
N SER A 821 -18.08 -13.55 15.26
CA SER A 821 -17.59 -12.37 15.97
C SER A 821 -17.30 -12.70 17.43
N PRO A 822 -16.11 -12.40 17.95
CA PRO A 822 -15.80 -12.58 19.37
C PRO A 822 -16.51 -11.56 20.28
N ALA A 823 -17.04 -10.48 19.74
CA ALA A 823 -17.71 -9.43 20.48
C ALA A 823 -19.20 -9.39 20.13
N ALA A 824 -20.05 -9.29 21.14
CA ALA A 824 -21.46 -9.03 20.96
C ALA A 824 -21.67 -7.66 20.30
N VAL A 825 -22.64 -7.57 19.39
CA VAL A 825 -23.15 -6.29 18.90
C VAL A 825 -23.96 -5.66 20.02
N GLU A 826 -23.87 -4.35 20.20
CA GLU A 826 -24.62 -3.73 21.31
C GLU A 826 -26.14 -3.90 21.13
N PRO A 827 -26.86 -4.28 22.20
CA PRO A 827 -28.32 -4.35 22.18
C PRO A 827 -28.93 -2.99 21.83
N GLY A 828 -29.87 -2.95 20.90
CA GLY A 828 -30.57 -1.73 20.52
C GLY A 828 -29.94 -0.91 19.41
N GLY A 829 -28.84 -1.36 18.83
CA GLY A 829 -28.30 -0.77 17.60
C GLY A 829 -29.26 -0.96 16.42
N ARG A 830 -29.70 0.14 15.81
CA ARG A 830 -30.57 0.09 14.61
C ARG A 830 -29.72 0.04 13.33
N GLY A 831 -30.05 -0.89 12.47
CA GLY A 831 -29.47 -1.03 11.14
C GLY A 831 -28.05 -1.63 11.15
N LEU A 832 -27.93 -2.88 10.76
CA LEU A 832 -26.66 -3.54 10.48
C LEU A 832 -26.46 -3.57 8.97
N VAL A 833 -25.37 -2.99 8.47
CA VAL A 833 -25.12 -2.87 7.04
C VAL A 833 -23.67 -3.24 6.69
N PHE A 834 -23.46 -3.75 5.48
CA PHE A 834 -22.10 -3.96 4.95
C PHE A 834 -21.57 -2.71 4.28
N SER A 835 -20.28 -2.43 4.49
CA SER A 835 -19.58 -1.41 3.71
C SER A 835 -19.54 -1.78 2.22
N ARG A 836 -19.36 -0.76 1.38
CA ARG A 836 -19.31 -0.92 -0.09
C ARG A 836 -18.27 -1.94 -0.57
N ASP A 837 -17.13 -1.98 0.08
CA ASP A 837 -16.02 -2.90 -0.23
C ASP A 837 -16.16 -4.27 0.45
N LEU A 838 -17.28 -4.51 1.15
CA LEU A 838 -17.57 -5.73 1.91
C LEU A 838 -16.49 -6.11 2.96
N ARG A 839 -15.63 -5.18 3.33
CA ARG A 839 -14.60 -5.42 4.36
C ARG A 839 -15.11 -5.21 5.77
N PHE A 840 -16.14 -4.38 5.92
CA PHE A 840 -16.71 -4.06 7.23
C PHE A 840 -18.19 -4.36 7.28
N LEU A 841 -18.59 -4.83 8.43
CA LEU A 841 -19.96 -4.78 8.91
C LEU A 841 -20.07 -3.54 9.81
N VAL A 842 -21.14 -2.77 9.67
CA VAL A 842 -21.28 -1.47 10.32
C VAL A 842 -22.62 -1.39 11.02
N GLN A 843 -22.64 -0.91 12.25
CA GLN A 843 -23.84 -0.71 13.04
C GLN A 843 -23.76 0.53 13.91
N THR A 844 -24.89 1.17 14.20
CA THR A 844 -24.94 2.17 15.25
C THR A 844 -24.97 1.51 16.62
N THR A 845 -24.14 1.99 17.54
CA THR A 845 -24.01 1.51 18.91
C THR A 845 -24.19 2.65 19.91
N GLY A 846 -24.69 2.36 21.11
CA GLY A 846 -24.95 3.36 22.12
C GLY A 846 -26.25 4.16 21.89
N SER A 847 -26.58 5.03 22.83
CA SER A 847 -27.78 5.87 22.81
C SER A 847 -27.44 7.32 23.22
N GLY A 848 -28.25 8.26 22.77
CA GLY A 848 -28.07 9.68 23.08
C GLY A 848 -26.78 10.27 22.51
N SER A 849 -26.17 11.19 23.23
CA SER A 849 -24.91 11.86 22.83
C SER A 849 -23.70 10.92 22.73
N GLY A 850 -23.83 9.68 23.21
CA GLY A 850 -22.80 8.65 23.16
C GLY A 850 -22.89 7.72 21.95
N SER A 851 -23.82 7.97 21.02
CA SER A 851 -24.00 7.12 19.83
C SER A 851 -22.72 7.05 18.99
N ARG A 852 -22.38 5.85 18.58
CA ARG A 852 -21.19 5.54 17.78
C ARG A 852 -21.56 4.66 16.57
N LEU A 853 -20.74 4.73 15.56
CA LEU A 853 -20.76 3.82 14.41
C LEU A 853 -19.69 2.77 14.63
N GLY A 854 -20.08 1.56 15.00
CA GLY A 854 -19.16 0.44 15.20
C GLY A 854 -18.81 -0.25 13.89
N PHE A 855 -17.59 -0.75 13.80
CA PHE A 855 -17.04 -1.44 12.64
C PHE A 855 -16.50 -2.81 13.03
N TRP A 856 -16.86 -3.84 12.29
CA TRP A 856 -16.35 -5.20 12.43
C TRP A 856 -15.79 -5.67 11.09
N ASP A 857 -14.70 -6.40 11.13
CA ASP A 857 -14.14 -7.04 9.95
C ASP A 857 -15.12 -8.11 9.42
N ALA A 858 -15.60 -7.94 8.21
CA ALA A 858 -16.60 -8.82 7.61
C ALA A 858 -16.06 -10.20 7.19
N SER A 859 -14.80 -10.53 7.47
CA SER A 859 -14.20 -11.84 7.23
C SER A 859 -13.87 -12.59 8.51
N THR A 860 -13.56 -11.86 9.59
CA THR A 860 -13.14 -12.44 10.88
C THR A 860 -14.13 -12.18 12.00
N GLY A 861 -15.07 -11.24 11.83
CA GLY A 861 -16.00 -10.80 12.88
C GLY A 861 -15.34 -9.97 13.99
N GLU A 862 -14.04 -9.65 13.89
CA GLU A 862 -13.33 -8.87 14.91
C GLU A 862 -13.74 -7.40 14.87
N ALA A 863 -13.97 -6.80 16.05
CA ALA A 863 -14.20 -5.37 16.15
C ALA A 863 -12.97 -4.58 15.69
N ARG A 864 -13.19 -3.60 14.80
CA ARG A 864 -12.15 -2.75 14.22
C ARG A 864 -12.24 -1.30 14.72
N GLY A 865 -13.09 -1.04 15.67
CA GLY A 865 -13.23 0.28 16.27
C GLY A 865 -14.61 0.88 16.05
N SER A 866 -14.73 2.15 16.39
CA SER A 866 -15.99 2.87 16.25
C SER A 866 -15.73 4.36 16.06
N TRP A 867 -16.64 5.07 15.36
CA TRP A 867 -16.65 6.52 15.24
C TRP A 867 -17.74 7.13 16.11
N ALA A 868 -17.46 8.26 16.72
CA ALA A 868 -18.49 9.01 17.40
C ALA A 868 -19.44 9.69 16.40
N LEU A 869 -20.75 9.60 16.63
CA LEU A 869 -21.77 10.23 15.78
C LEU A 869 -22.16 11.65 16.26
N GLY A 870 -21.46 12.17 17.26
CA GLY A 870 -21.65 13.51 17.81
C GLY A 870 -22.79 13.59 18.82
N SER A 871 -23.31 14.81 19.01
CA SER A 871 -24.40 15.11 19.96
C SER A 871 -25.80 14.65 19.50
N HIS A 872 -25.89 14.12 18.29
CA HIS A 872 -27.14 13.72 17.65
C HIS A 872 -27.45 12.26 17.97
N GLY A 873 -27.90 11.99 19.18
CA GLY A 873 -28.13 10.65 19.69
C GLY A 873 -29.28 9.91 19.01
N GLY A 874 -29.22 8.55 18.99
CA GLY A 874 -30.25 7.68 18.43
C GLY A 874 -30.17 7.61 16.89
N ALA A 875 -29.03 7.30 16.35
CA ALA A 875 -28.81 7.26 14.92
C ALA A 875 -29.26 5.94 14.27
N ALA A 876 -29.79 6.02 13.06
CA ALA A 876 -29.93 4.89 12.15
C ALA A 876 -28.85 4.94 11.07
N VAL A 877 -28.41 3.76 10.63
CA VAL A 877 -27.50 3.60 9.48
C VAL A 877 -28.26 3.02 8.31
N LEU A 878 -28.11 3.62 7.16
CA LEU A 878 -28.76 3.23 5.92
C LEU A 878 -27.70 2.97 4.87
N ALA A 879 -27.85 1.93 4.08
CA ALA A 879 -26.98 1.71 2.91
C ALA A 879 -27.61 2.43 1.70
N THR A 880 -26.80 3.27 1.03
CA THR A 880 -27.22 3.90 -0.22
C THR A 880 -27.14 2.91 -1.38
N PRO A 881 -27.79 3.17 -2.51
CA PRO A 881 -27.67 2.34 -3.71
C PRO A 881 -26.24 2.16 -4.20
N SER A 882 -25.35 3.13 -3.99
CA SER A 882 -23.92 3.00 -4.30
C SER A 882 -23.13 2.16 -3.28
N GLY A 883 -23.75 1.85 -2.13
CA GLY A 883 -23.09 1.13 -1.03
C GLY A 883 -22.33 2.02 -0.05
N ASP A 884 -22.47 3.34 -0.18
CA ASP A 884 -22.06 4.27 0.86
C ASP A 884 -23.09 4.24 2.02
N LEU A 885 -22.80 4.91 3.10
CA LEU A 885 -23.66 4.93 4.26
C LEU A 885 -24.31 6.32 4.44
N LEU A 886 -25.56 6.32 4.82
CA LEU A 886 -26.24 7.48 5.28
C LEU A 886 -26.55 7.30 6.77
N THR A 887 -26.13 8.22 7.60
CA THR A 887 -26.45 8.22 9.03
C THR A 887 -27.54 9.26 9.30
N LEU A 888 -28.59 8.86 9.99
CA LEU A 888 -29.69 9.71 10.38
C LEU A 888 -29.71 9.81 11.91
N GLY A 889 -29.51 11.01 12.43
CA GLY A 889 -29.57 11.30 13.86
C GLY A 889 -30.99 11.39 14.38
N ALA A 890 -31.21 11.21 15.67
CA ALA A 890 -32.53 11.36 16.30
C ALA A 890 -33.11 12.78 16.17
N ASP A 891 -32.24 13.77 16.00
CA ASP A 891 -32.60 15.18 15.74
C ASP A 891 -32.92 15.45 14.26
N GLY A 892 -32.89 14.40 13.41
CA GLY A 892 -33.09 14.54 11.96
C GLY A 892 -31.83 14.97 11.21
N ALA A 893 -30.68 15.09 11.85
CA ALA A 893 -29.43 15.37 11.16
C ALA A 893 -29.04 14.20 10.24
N LEU A 894 -28.84 14.48 8.97
CA LEU A 894 -28.51 13.49 7.93
C LEU A 894 -27.06 13.71 7.47
N ALA A 895 -26.28 12.67 7.45
CA ALA A 895 -24.90 12.76 6.97
C ALA A 895 -24.56 11.56 6.07
N HIS A 896 -24.04 11.86 4.89
CA HIS A 896 -23.50 10.87 3.97
C HIS A 896 -22.08 10.49 4.40
N ARG A 897 -21.83 9.19 4.57
CA ARG A 897 -20.53 8.66 5.02
C ARG A 897 -20.02 7.60 4.05
N THR A 898 -18.80 7.79 3.62
CA THR A 898 -18.12 6.79 2.81
C THR A 898 -17.28 5.89 3.70
N VAL A 899 -17.63 4.61 3.75
CA VAL A 899 -16.95 3.60 4.55
C VAL A 899 -16.28 2.59 3.62
N GLY A 900 -15.01 2.39 3.84
CA GLY A 900 -14.19 1.47 3.06
C GLY A 900 -12.76 1.93 2.95
N VAL A 901 -11.84 0.99 2.88
CA VAL A 901 -10.38 1.25 2.93
C VAL A 901 -9.94 2.15 1.78
N GLU A 902 -10.41 1.89 0.58
CA GLU A 902 -10.02 2.68 -0.59
C GLU A 902 -10.58 4.12 -0.51
N ALA A 903 -11.80 4.28 -0.04
CA ALA A 903 -12.41 5.58 0.17
C ALA A 903 -11.65 6.36 1.25
N TRP A 904 -11.33 5.73 2.37
CA TRP A 904 -10.55 6.34 3.45
C TRP A 904 -9.16 6.73 2.99
N ARG A 905 -8.49 5.88 2.22
CA ARG A 905 -7.21 6.19 1.60
C ARG A 905 -7.31 7.43 0.71
N LYS A 906 -8.35 7.52 -0.13
CA LYS A 906 -8.59 8.68 -0.99
C LYS A 906 -8.83 9.96 -0.19
N ILE A 907 -9.65 9.89 0.87
CA ILE A 907 -9.92 11.01 1.77
C ILE A 907 -8.61 11.49 2.41
N LEU A 908 -7.84 10.59 3.02
CA LEU A 908 -6.61 10.94 3.71
C LEU A 908 -5.52 11.47 2.76
N CYS A 909 -5.41 10.92 1.55
CA CYS A 909 -4.54 11.47 0.52
C CYS A 909 -4.96 12.87 0.03
N GLY A 910 -6.24 13.22 0.16
CA GLY A 910 -6.73 14.58 -0.07
C GLY A 910 -6.34 15.54 1.05
N VAL A 911 -6.20 15.04 2.27
CA VAL A 911 -5.89 15.82 3.48
C VAL A 911 -4.39 15.95 3.71
N VAL A 912 -3.62 14.85 3.51
CA VAL A 912 -2.17 14.79 3.75
C VAL A 912 -1.47 14.36 2.47
N ARG A 913 -0.55 15.20 1.96
CA ARG A 913 0.28 14.88 0.78
C ARG A 913 1.73 14.62 1.12
N ASP A 914 2.19 15.13 2.24
CA ASP A 914 3.59 15.00 2.66
C ASP A 914 3.92 13.55 3.01
N PRO A 915 5.08 13.05 2.59
CA PRO A 915 5.55 11.74 3.01
C PRO A 915 5.84 11.73 4.52
N LEU A 916 5.99 10.53 5.09
CA LEU A 916 6.54 10.40 6.45
C LEU A 916 7.89 11.09 6.55
N PRO A 917 8.20 11.76 7.68
CA PRO A 917 9.54 12.28 7.94
C PRO A 917 10.59 11.19 7.76
N LYS A 918 11.74 11.53 7.18
CA LYS A 918 12.80 10.56 6.84
C LYS A 918 13.21 9.68 8.04
N ALA A 919 13.32 10.25 9.22
CA ALA A 919 13.67 9.50 10.43
C ALA A 919 12.64 8.40 10.76
N GLU A 920 11.34 8.71 10.62
CA GLU A 920 10.27 7.75 10.85
C GLU A 920 10.18 6.72 9.72
N TYR A 921 10.35 7.15 8.47
CA TYR A 921 10.43 6.23 7.34
C TYR A 921 11.59 5.24 7.49
N ASP A 922 12.77 5.73 7.83
CA ASP A 922 13.97 4.88 8.02
C ASP A 922 13.78 3.90 9.19
N ARG A 923 13.04 4.30 10.22
CA ARG A 923 12.77 3.45 11.39
C ARG A 923 11.91 2.22 11.07
N TYR A 924 10.88 2.37 10.22
CA TYR A 924 9.89 1.33 9.98
C TYR A 924 9.98 0.68 8.60
N LEU A 925 10.50 1.38 7.60
CA LEU A 925 10.30 1.07 6.19
C LEU A 925 11.58 0.98 5.35
N LYS A 926 12.76 1.35 5.91
CA LYS A 926 14.04 1.40 5.18
C LYS A 926 14.32 0.15 4.35
N ASP A 927 14.09 -1.03 4.93
CA ASP A 927 14.40 -2.32 4.30
C ASP A 927 13.25 -2.83 3.40
N LEU A 928 12.06 -2.23 3.49
CA LEU A 928 10.86 -2.67 2.78
C LEU A 928 10.64 -1.94 1.45
N LYS A 929 11.35 -0.84 1.21
CA LYS A 929 11.29 -0.01 -0.02
C LYS A 929 9.86 0.35 -0.44
N VAL A 930 9.08 0.86 0.49
CA VAL A 930 7.69 1.26 0.25
C VAL A 930 7.67 2.68 -0.33
N GLY A 931 7.04 2.86 -1.46
CA GLY A 931 6.84 4.19 -2.06
C GLY A 931 5.80 5.03 -1.29
N PRO A 932 5.64 6.32 -1.62
CA PRO A 932 4.63 7.16 -1.03
C PRO A 932 3.21 6.60 -1.31
N PRO A 933 2.36 6.42 -0.28
CA PRO A 933 1.07 5.72 -0.41
C PRO A 933 0.05 6.44 -1.29
N CYS A 934 0.18 7.76 -1.44
CA CYS A 934 -0.76 8.56 -2.24
C CYS A 934 -0.36 8.69 -3.72
N GLY A 935 0.77 8.09 -4.13
CA GLY A 935 1.31 8.25 -5.48
C GLY A 935 1.68 9.71 -5.78
N ALA A 936 2.33 9.96 -6.89
CA ALA A 936 2.35 11.29 -7.46
C ALA A 936 0.93 11.57 -7.98
N LEU A 937 0.06 12.16 -7.17
CA LEU A 937 -1.19 12.78 -7.64
C LEU A 937 -0.78 14.01 -8.47
N THR A 938 -0.20 13.73 -9.64
CA THR A 938 0.06 14.72 -10.65
C THR A 938 -1.26 15.11 -11.28
N GLY A 939 -1.72 16.34 -11.02
CA GLY A 939 -2.63 17.04 -11.86
C GLY A 939 -4.09 16.55 -11.84
N GLY A 940 -4.92 17.18 -11.06
CA GLY A 940 -6.37 17.25 -11.15
C GLY A 940 -6.80 18.55 -10.49
#